data_8b418bac567a3c8bf541a7eba5c27871
#
_entry.id   8b418bac567a3c8bf541a7eba5c27871
#
_cell.length_a   1.000
_cell.length_b   1.000
_cell.length_c   1.000
_cell.angle_alpha   90.00
_cell.angle_beta   90.00
_cell.angle_gamma   90.00
#
_symmetry.space_group_name_H-M   'P 1'
#
loop_
_entity.id
_entity.type
_entity.pdbx_description
1 polymer ?
#
loop_
_entity_poly.entity_id
_entity_poly.type
_entity_poly.pdbx_seq_one_letter_code
_entity_poly.pdbx_strand_id
1 'polypeptide(L)'
;MSNGTSRRHFLAGATCVAAASVAGGAVGAGGAQAAPRSYTPDWDSVDRHRPAPEWFQDAKFGIYFHWGAFSVPAYDNEWYPRQMYIDGHVANRHHIATYGPPEAWPYRNFIDGGEDLEGNTVGFAPRPRSAGGAFDPEEWVRLFVDAGARFAGPVAEHHDGFSMWDSEVSEWNSVARGPRLDLLRLFTRAIRAEGLKVLVAMHHAYHYNGFFDHVPAQTDPSLKKLYGQLDATEENQLWFDKLKEVVDRAEPDILWQDFKLDAVDEQQRLNFLAYYYNRADDWGKEVVATYKDGLNDRGAVFDYERGGPADLTAPYWLTDDSISDSSWCYTQGIGYYSVQQMIHSLLDRVSKNGNVLLNIAPMADGTVPQAQKDILLGIGDYLKRFGESVYGTRAWTTYGEGPTKMGGGSFTKPTAGTAQDIRFTRNKASTVLYATVLGWPGSSLNVTTLGSDRIDLSTLRSVQLLDHTAGRYIDLATPVQDAAGLRVTLPSAAPFDAQAYVLKFRFSGGIPALRPERGAVVFEAPHYGGPGVVLTVGDHTAEDLERAGLRRRGLSSLRPAPGYQVVGYSGDDFTGASWTFTADSPDLRLTGDDKITSLRVQFQPSAHFRITNVTDQLALDGGGDVAAGSDLKQWTWDGSPNLQWQAGAVGGGYYKLVNRANGMVADGWGAVSDGATARQAVWNGGPDQQWTITHRGDGRYSIANRTSGLVLDGGGKVPSGSVTKQWTYDGSTNLMWTFTLL
;
A
#
# COMPACT_ATOMS: atom_id res chain seq x y z
N MET A 1 41.65 20.77 50.39
CA MET A 1 40.59 21.40 51.18
C MET A 1 39.32 21.09 50.44
N SER A 2 38.70 20.12 50.84
CA SER A 2 37.56 19.91 51.74
C SER A 2 36.25 20.13 51.00
N ASN A 3 35.59 19.05 50.80
CA ASN A 3 34.29 18.65 51.38
C ASN A 3 33.10 19.22 50.62
N GLY A 4 32.03 18.51 50.34
CA GLY A 4 31.57 17.20 50.76
C GLY A 4 30.06 17.12 50.50
N THR A 5 29.61 15.94 50.28
CA THR A 5 28.37 15.28 50.78
C THR A 5 27.02 15.94 50.55
N SER A 6 25.91 15.27 50.29
CA SER A 6 25.41 13.93 50.68
C SER A 6 23.93 13.77 50.26
N ARG A 7 23.52 12.59 49.78
CA ARG A 7 22.40 11.68 50.21
C ARG A 7 21.02 12.30 50.56
N ARG A 8 19.89 11.70 50.25
CA ARG A 8 19.25 10.41 50.63
C ARG A 8 17.87 10.28 50.02
N HIS A 9 17.54 9.12 49.50
CA HIS A 9 16.60 8.08 49.96
C HIS A 9 15.14 8.49 50.24
N PHE A 10 14.18 7.74 49.71
CA PHE A 10 13.21 7.00 50.51
C PHE A 10 12.64 5.77 49.77
N LEU A 11 12.71 4.63 50.45
CA LEU A 11 12.11 3.30 50.19
C LEU A 11 10.77 3.17 50.93
N ALA A 12 9.85 2.35 50.40
CA ALA A 12 8.97 1.44 51.13
C ALA A 12 8.23 0.60 50.08
N GLY A 13 8.20 -0.68 49.98
CA GLY A 13 8.32 -1.74 50.95
C GLY A 13 6.96 -2.35 51.30
N ALA A 14 6.55 -3.47 50.64
CA ALA A 14 5.62 -4.42 51.27
C ALA A 14 5.83 -5.81 50.66
N THR A 15 6.39 -6.67 51.47
CA THR A 15 6.55 -8.12 51.32
C THR A 15 5.29 -8.85 51.80
N CYS A 16 4.82 -9.84 51.03
CA CYS A 16 4.02 -10.95 51.58
C CYS A 16 4.73 -12.27 51.29
N VAL A 17 5.11 -12.93 52.34
CA VAL A 17 5.67 -14.29 52.40
C VAL A 17 4.51 -15.27 52.54
N ALA A 18 4.47 -16.29 51.66
CA ALA A 18 3.74 -17.51 51.92
C ALA A 18 4.67 -18.71 51.71
N ALA A 19 4.88 -19.46 52.79
CA ALA A 19 5.62 -20.69 52.84
C ALA A 19 4.78 -21.85 52.26
N ALA A 20 5.38 -22.69 51.46
CA ALA A 20 4.85 -24.00 51.12
C ALA A 20 5.96 -25.06 51.18
N SER A 21 5.65 -26.13 51.80
CA SER A 21 6.44 -27.27 52.21
C SER A 21 6.99 -28.10 51.05
N VAL A 22 8.22 -28.57 51.21
CA VAL A 22 8.95 -29.48 50.33
C VAL A 22 8.41 -30.91 50.55
N ALA A 23 7.97 -31.53 49.44
CA ALA A 23 7.88 -32.97 49.33
C ALA A 23 8.78 -33.42 48.17
N GLY A 24 9.79 -34.22 48.46
CA GLY A 24 10.74 -34.72 47.47
C GLY A 24 10.11 -35.81 46.59
N GLY A 25 10.23 -35.60 45.27
CA GLY A 25 9.93 -36.57 44.25
C GLY A 25 11.07 -36.61 43.23
N ALA A 26 11.54 -37.82 42.92
CA ALA A 26 12.64 -38.09 42.02
C ALA A 26 12.40 -37.46 40.61
N VAL A 27 13.35 -36.66 40.17
CA VAL A 27 13.34 -36.06 38.81
C VAL A 27 13.88 -37.09 37.85
N GLY A 28 12.98 -37.73 37.06
CA GLY A 28 13.34 -38.38 35.84
C GLY A 28 13.73 -37.30 34.83
N ALA A 29 14.85 -37.47 34.10
CA ALA A 29 15.27 -36.64 33.01
C ALA A 29 14.27 -36.82 31.84
N GLY A 30 13.17 -36.07 31.87
CA GLY A 30 12.28 -35.88 30.73
C GLY A 30 12.92 -34.88 29.80
N GLY A 31 13.26 -35.32 28.58
CA GLY A 31 13.69 -34.42 27.54
C GLY A 31 12.68 -33.27 27.39
N ALA A 32 13.18 -32.06 27.37
CA ALA A 32 12.35 -30.88 27.12
C ALA A 32 11.67 -31.07 25.77
N GLN A 33 10.38 -31.38 25.76
CA GLN A 33 9.56 -31.43 24.60
C GLN A 33 9.42 -29.98 24.14
N ALA A 34 9.93 -29.67 22.93
CA ALA A 34 9.78 -28.34 22.37
C ALA A 34 8.29 -27.97 22.42
N ALA A 35 8.00 -26.78 22.90
CA ALA A 35 6.63 -26.26 22.84
C ALA A 35 6.07 -26.41 21.45
N PRO A 36 4.79 -26.81 21.28
CA PRO A 36 4.21 -26.94 19.95
C PRO A 36 4.39 -25.61 19.22
N ARG A 37 4.87 -25.65 17.99
CA ARG A 37 5.04 -24.45 17.14
C ARG A 37 3.69 -23.77 16.98
N SER A 38 3.68 -22.42 17.09
CA SER A 38 2.44 -21.63 17.04
C SER A 38 1.79 -21.66 15.67
N TYR A 39 2.59 -21.82 14.59
CA TYR A 39 2.14 -21.83 13.20
C TYR A 39 2.43 -23.15 12.50
N THR A 40 1.40 -23.69 11.84
CA THR A 40 1.47 -24.85 10.92
C THR A 40 1.39 -24.34 9.48
N PRO A 41 1.94 -25.08 8.48
CA PRO A 41 1.97 -24.64 7.10
C PRO A 41 0.62 -24.89 6.38
N ASP A 42 -0.39 -24.19 6.84
CA ASP A 42 -1.75 -24.12 6.28
C ASP A 42 -2.29 -22.70 6.44
N TRP A 43 -3.21 -22.29 5.55
CA TRP A 43 -3.76 -20.93 5.54
C TRP A 43 -4.45 -20.55 6.85
N ASP A 44 -5.25 -21.45 7.43
CA ASP A 44 -5.97 -21.17 8.69
C ASP A 44 -5.01 -20.84 9.84
N SER A 45 -3.81 -21.38 9.82
CA SER A 45 -2.78 -21.14 10.81
C SER A 45 -1.99 -19.87 10.53
N VAL A 46 -1.45 -19.69 9.32
CA VAL A 46 -0.59 -18.54 9.00
C VAL A 46 -1.38 -17.23 8.93
N ASP A 47 -2.66 -17.30 8.55
CA ASP A 47 -3.58 -16.15 8.51
C ASP A 47 -3.94 -15.59 9.90
N ARG A 48 -3.59 -16.28 10.99
CA ARG A 48 -3.70 -15.75 12.36
C ARG A 48 -2.58 -14.78 12.73
N HIS A 49 -1.53 -14.73 11.91
CA HIS A 49 -0.47 -13.74 12.10
C HIS A 49 -1.01 -12.32 11.87
N ARG A 50 -0.60 -11.37 12.72
CA ARG A 50 -0.95 -9.96 12.55
C ARG A 50 -0.06 -9.34 11.45
N PRO A 51 -0.56 -9.09 10.23
CA PRO A 51 0.29 -8.73 9.09
C PRO A 51 1.00 -7.39 9.29
N ALA A 52 0.33 -6.38 9.87
CA ALA A 52 0.88 -5.04 10.07
C ALA A 52 0.89 -4.67 11.57
N PRO A 53 1.92 -5.06 12.35
CA PRO A 53 2.06 -4.72 13.74
C PRO A 53 2.18 -3.20 13.95
N GLU A 54 1.94 -2.74 15.18
CA GLU A 54 1.88 -1.30 15.47
C GLU A 54 3.16 -0.56 15.11
N TRP A 55 4.33 -1.17 15.38
CA TRP A 55 5.61 -0.57 15.04
C TRP A 55 5.76 -0.32 13.53
N PHE A 56 5.25 -1.22 12.68
CA PHE A 56 5.30 -1.08 11.23
C PHE A 56 4.37 0.05 10.76
N GLN A 57 3.15 0.11 11.33
CA GLN A 57 2.24 1.22 11.06
C GLN A 57 2.78 2.58 11.54
N ASP A 58 3.65 2.61 12.55
CA ASP A 58 4.30 3.82 13.05
C ASP A 58 5.49 4.27 12.20
N ALA A 59 6.15 3.33 11.56
CA ALA A 59 7.42 3.54 10.85
C ALA A 59 7.30 4.41 9.59
N LYS A 60 6.27 4.22 8.79
CA LYS A 60 5.89 4.99 7.59
C LYS A 60 6.87 5.00 6.43
N PHE A 61 8.17 5.05 6.68
CA PHE A 61 9.21 5.23 5.67
C PHE A 61 10.41 4.33 5.92
N GLY A 62 10.82 3.60 4.88
CA GLY A 62 12.02 2.79 4.85
C GLY A 62 12.80 2.94 3.56
N ILE A 63 14.02 2.42 3.55
CA ILE A 63 14.92 2.46 2.40
C ILE A 63 15.46 1.06 2.12
N TYR A 64 15.45 0.67 0.84
CA TYR A 64 16.12 -0.52 0.37
C TYR A 64 16.95 -0.19 -0.88
N PHE A 65 17.72 -1.13 -1.39
CA PHE A 65 18.61 -0.83 -2.50
C PHE A 65 18.81 -2.03 -3.41
N HIS A 66 18.67 -1.75 -4.73
CA HIS A 66 19.04 -2.68 -5.79
C HIS A 66 20.50 -2.51 -6.11
N TRP A 67 21.31 -3.46 -5.63
CA TRP A 67 22.76 -3.44 -5.78
C TRP A 67 23.29 -4.86 -5.77
N GLY A 68 24.04 -5.26 -6.79
CA GLY A 68 24.53 -6.61 -6.99
C GLY A 68 25.34 -6.75 -8.27
N ALA A 69 25.55 -7.98 -8.72
CA ALA A 69 26.28 -8.26 -9.96
C ALA A 69 25.59 -7.63 -11.19
N PHE A 70 24.26 -7.51 -11.16
CA PHE A 70 23.46 -6.84 -12.20
C PHE A 70 23.71 -5.32 -12.30
N SER A 71 24.33 -4.71 -11.29
CA SER A 71 24.70 -3.28 -11.32
C SER A 71 26.00 -3.01 -12.07
N VAL A 72 26.80 -4.03 -12.38
CA VAL A 72 28.13 -3.89 -13.00
C VAL A 72 28.07 -3.30 -14.40
N PRO A 73 27.16 -3.73 -15.30
CA PRO A 73 27.07 -3.15 -16.65
C PRO A 73 26.72 -1.68 -16.65
N ALA A 74 26.03 -1.18 -15.61
CA ALA A 74 25.51 0.18 -15.51
C ALA A 74 24.76 0.65 -16.77
N TYR A 75 24.01 -0.25 -17.39
CA TYR A 75 23.34 -0.03 -18.67
C TYR A 75 21.92 -0.60 -18.67
N ASP A 76 20.99 0.09 -19.31
CA ASP A 76 19.58 -0.24 -19.47
C ASP A 76 18.83 -0.32 -18.12
N ASN A 77 18.81 -1.48 -17.47
CA ASN A 77 18.13 -1.66 -16.18
C ASN A 77 18.59 -2.93 -15.45
N GLU A 78 17.99 -3.23 -14.30
CA GLU A 78 18.26 -4.41 -13.45
C GLU A 78 17.97 -5.75 -14.11
N TRP A 79 17.24 -5.75 -15.25
CA TRP A 79 16.96 -6.94 -16.05
C TRP A 79 18.06 -7.28 -17.05
N TYR A 80 19.17 -6.54 -17.02
CA TYR A 80 20.32 -6.77 -17.90
C TYR A 80 20.78 -8.24 -17.93
N PRO A 81 20.81 -9.00 -16.80
CA PRO A 81 21.23 -10.42 -16.81
C PRO A 81 20.36 -11.31 -17.72
N ARG A 82 19.08 -10.99 -17.87
CA ARG A 82 18.15 -11.64 -18.80
C ARG A 82 18.31 -11.09 -20.23
N GLN A 83 18.30 -9.76 -20.32
CA GLN A 83 18.16 -9.06 -21.61
C GLN A 83 19.42 -9.17 -22.48
N MET A 84 20.60 -9.40 -21.88
CA MET A 84 21.82 -9.65 -22.62
C MET A 84 21.78 -10.92 -23.49
N TYR A 85 20.88 -11.87 -23.19
CA TYR A 85 20.67 -13.09 -23.96
C TYR A 85 19.52 -12.99 -24.98
N ILE A 86 18.81 -11.88 -25.07
CA ILE A 86 17.70 -11.69 -26.01
C ILE A 86 18.23 -11.05 -27.30
N ASP A 87 18.26 -11.81 -28.38
CA ASP A 87 18.77 -11.34 -29.66
C ASP A 87 18.13 -10.02 -30.09
N GLY A 88 18.98 -9.05 -30.45
CA GLY A 88 18.54 -7.75 -30.91
C GLY A 88 18.00 -6.82 -29.85
N HIS A 89 17.94 -7.22 -28.57
CA HIS A 89 17.64 -6.31 -27.47
C HIS A 89 18.72 -5.25 -27.32
N VAL A 90 18.40 -4.07 -26.77
CA VAL A 90 19.37 -2.99 -26.59
C VAL A 90 20.52 -3.43 -25.69
N ALA A 91 20.23 -4.14 -24.61
CA ALA A 91 21.23 -4.69 -23.69
C ALA A 91 22.11 -5.78 -24.35
N ASN A 92 21.54 -6.63 -25.22
CA ASN A 92 22.29 -7.63 -25.98
C ASN A 92 23.29 -6.97 -26.96
N ARG A 93 22.85 -5.96 -27.72
CA ARG A 93 23.75 -5.22 -28.63
C ARG A 93 24.87 -4.53 -27.87
N HIS A 94 24.55 -3.89 -26.75
CA HIS A 94 25.54 -3.28 -25.86
C HIS A 94 26.52 -4.32 -25.32
N HIS A 95 26.00 -5.47 -24.86
CA HIS A 95 26.82 -6.54 -24.33
C HIS A 95 27.83 -7.06 -25.36
N ILE A 96 27.37 -7.35 -26.56
CA ILE A 96 28.26 -7.82 -27.66
C ILE A 96 29.32 -6.78 -28.00
N ALA A 97 28.96 -5.49 -28.02
CA ALA A 97 29.90 -4.41 -28.36
C ALA A 97 30.93 -4.15 -27.26
N THR A 98 30.62 -4.42 -26.00
CA THR A 98 31.46 -4.10 -24.82
C THR A 98 32.24 -5.30 -24.32
N TYR A 99 31.59 -6.47 -24.25
CA TYR A 99 32.14 -7.66 -23.62
C TYR A 99 32.35 -8.84 -24.61
N GLY A 100 31.66 -8.82 -25.74
CA GLY A 100 31.60 -9.95 -26.68
C GLY A 100 30.26 -10.71 -26.60
N PRO A 101 30.08 -11.74 -27.43
CA PRO A 101 28.84 -12.49 -27.46
C PRO A 101 28.59 -13.23 -26.12
N PRO A 102 27.33 -13.35 -25.67
CA PRO A 102 26.99 -13.96 -24.36
C PRO A 102 27.51 -15.39 -24.15
N GLU A 103 27.71 -16.14 -25.22
CA GLU A 103 28.29 -17.50 -25.16
C GLU A 103 29.77 -17.47 -24.78
N ALA A 104 30.51 -16.43 -25.19
CA ALA A 104 31.93 -16.25 -24.87
C ALA A 104 32.13 -15.47 -23.57
N TRP A 105 31.22 -14.53 -23.30
CA TRP A 105 31.25 -13.69 -22.12
C TRP A 105 29.90 -13.74 -21.38
N PRO A 106 29.58 -14.87 -20.68
CA PRO A 106 28.29 -15.07 -20.02
C PRO A 106 28.11 -14.23 -18.76
N TYR A 107 26.85 -14.06 -18.29
CA TYR A 107 26.50 -13.28 -17.10
C TYR A 107 27.36 -13.59 -15.88
N ARG A 108 27.71 -14.85 -15.65
CA ARG A 108 28.57 -15.26 -14.52
C ARG A 108 29.88 -14.50 -14.43
N ASN A 109 30.38 -13.93 -15.54
CA ASN A 109 31.61 -13.13 -15.54
C ASN A 109 31.44 -11.81 -14.80
N PHE A 110 30.23 -11.26 -14.69
CA PHE A 110 29.96 -10.13 -13.78
C PHE A 110 30.08 -10.53 -12.30
N ILE A 111 29.97 -11.82 -11.98
CA ILE A 111 30.13 -12.37 -10.63
C ILE A 111 31.59 -12.76 -10.39
N ASP A 112 32.16 -13.61 -11.24
CA ASP A 112 33.48 -14.19 -11.06
C ASP A 112 34.63 -13.24 -11.45
N GLY A 113 34.32 -12.22 -12.24
CA GLY A 113 35.26 -11.32 -12.87
C GLY A 113 35.66 -11.75 -14.27
N GLY A 114 35.98 -10.80 -15.13
CA GLY A 114 36.45 -11.00 -16.50
C GLY A 114 37.12 -9.74 -17.02
N GLU A 115 37.50 -9.74 -18.30
CA GLU A 115 37.99 -8.55 -19.01
C GLU A 115 37.01 -8.19 -20.13
N ASP A 116 36.70 -6.91 -20.31
CA ASP A 116 35.95 -6.42 -21.47
C ASP A 116 36.80 -6.42 -22.74
N LEU A 117 36.23 -6.03 -23.87
CA LEU A 117 36.97 -5.98 -25.15
C LEU A 117 38.09 -4.94 -25.20
N GLU A 118 38.11 -4.00 -24.26
CA GLU A 118 39.20 -3.01 -24.11
C GLU A 118 40.29 -3.45 -23.13
N GLY A 119 40.11 -4.62 -22.46
CA GLY A 119 41.03 -5.17 -21.48
C GLY A 119 40.86 -4.62 -20.06
N ASN A 120 39.74 -3.93 -19.78
CA ASN A 120 39.42 -3.51 -18.42
C ASN A 120 38.88 -4.68 -17.59
N THR A 121 39.30 -4.77 -16.32
CA THR A 121 38.75 -5.75 -15.38
C THR A 121 37.33 -5.37 -15.02
N VAL A 122 36.40 -6.30 -15.20
CA VAL A 122 34.95 -6.14 -14.93
C VAL A 122 34.50 -7.21 -13.96
N GLY A 123 33.72 -6.83 -12.95
CA GLY A 123 33.13 -7.77 -12.01
C GLY A 123 32.58 -7.10 -10.78
N PHE A 124 31.64 -7.78 -10.09
CA PHE A 124 31.08 -7.30 -8.83
C PHE A 124 32.04 -7.60 -7.69
N ALA A 125 32.91 -6.63 -7.41
CA ALA A 125 33.91 -6.76 -6.38
C ALA A 125 34.08 -5.46 -5.58
N PRO A 126 33.03 -5.00 -4.88
CA PRO A 126 33.10 -3.81 -4.06
C PRO A 126 34.16 -3.99 -2.96
N ARG A 127 35.07 -3.02 -2.88
CA ARG A 127 36.16 -3.04 -1.88
C ARG A 127 35.77 -2.15 -0.69
N PRO A 128 35.92 -2.66 0.55
CA PRO A 128 35.71 -1.85 1.74
C PRO A 128 36.62 -0.61 1.77
N ARG A 129 36.08 0.47 2.35
CA ARG A 129 36.88 1.72 2.50
C ARG A 129 38.15 1.50 3.30
N SER A 130 38.13 0.61 4.30
CA SER A 130 39.33 0.19 5.05
C SER A 130 40.39 -0.49 4.18
N ALA A 131 40.01 -1.00 3.02
CA ALA A 131 40.88 -1.60 2.02
C ALA A 131 41.13 -0.65 0.81
N GLY A 132 40.81 0.63 0.95
CA GLY A 132 41.01 1.65 -0.09
C GLY A 132 39.95 1.66 -1.19
N GLY A 133 38.77 1.03 -0.96
CA GLY A 133 37.60 1.08 -1.87
C GLY A 133 36.61 2.15 -1.49
N ALA A 134 35.41 2.08 -2.12
CA ALA A 134 34.30 3.01 -1.89
C ALA A 134 33.22 2.42 -0.97
N PHE A 135 33.19 1.11 -0.76
CA PHE A 135 32.11 0.42 -0.03
C PHE A 135 32.24 0.63 1.48
N ASP A 136 31.17 1.18 2.09
CA ASP A 136 31.06 1.43 3.52
C ASP A 136 29.58 1.31 3.95
N PRO A 137 29.14 0.14 4.44
CA PRO A 137 27.75 -0.08 4.83
C PRO A 137 27.31 0.81 5.98
N GLU A 138 28.21 1.20 6.89
CA GLU A 138 27.91 2.12 7.98
C GLU A 138 27.62 3.54 7.46
N GLU A 139 28.34 4.02 6.43
CA GLU A 139 28.04 5.31 5.78
C GLU A 139 26.68 5.29 5.11
N TRP A 140 26.33 4.19 4.42
CA TRP A 140 25.02 4.07 3.80
C TRP A 140 23.92 4.11 4.84
N VAL A 141 24.05 3.37 5.92
CA VAL A 141 23.01 3.32 6.96
C VAL A 141 22.87 4.67 7.67
N ARG A 142 23.98 5.39 7.93
CA ARG A 142 23.89 6.77 8.45
C ARG A 142 23.11 7.68 7.50
N LEU A 143 23.34 7.58 6.19
CA LEU A 143 22.55 8.30 5.20
C LEU A 143 21.05 7.94 5.27
N PHE A 144 20.71 6.66 5.51
CA PHE A 144 19.30 6.25 5.67
C PHE A 144 18.67 6.83 6.94
N VAL A 145 19.42 6.90 8.03
CA VAL A 145 18.97 7.56 9.27
C VAL A 145 18.78 9.06 9.03
N ASP A 146 19.72 9.71 8.36
CA ASP A 146 19.63 11.14 8.03
C ASP A 146 18.47 11.42 7.07
N ALA A 147 18.13 10.50 6.18
CA ALA A 147 16.93 10.55 5.34
C ALA A 147 15.62 10.32 6.09
N GLY A 148 15.66 9.90 7.37
CA GLY A 148 14.50 9.68 8.21
C GLY A 148 13.93 8.26 8.13
N ALA A 149 14.60 7.28 7.53
CA ALA A 149 14.15 5.91 7.48
C ALA A 149 13.96 5.31 8.89
N ARG A 150 13.00 4.40 9.03
CA ARG A 150 12.72 3.64 10.25
C ARG A 150 12.99 2.14 10.07
N PHE A 151 13.09 1.70 8.85
CA PHE A 151 13.53 0.37 8.46
C PHE A 151 14.38 0.46 7.19
N ALA A 152 15.31 -0.45 7.03
CA ALA A 152 16.15 -0.48 5.83
C ALA A 152 16.67 -1.90 5.57
N GLY A 153 17.11 -2.15 4.33
CA GLY A 153 17.74 -3.40 4.00
C GLY A 153 18.14 -3.60 2.55
N PRO A 154 18.93 -4.64 2.27
CA PRO A 154 19.36 -4.99 0.93
C PRO A 154 18.28 -5.77 0.16
N VAL A 155 18.36 -5.72 -1.17
CA VAL A 155 17.99 -6.85 -2.01
C VAL A 155 19.06 -7.92 -1.79
N ALA A 156 18.70 -8.98 -1.03
CA ALA A 156 19.66 -10.02 -0.67
C ALA A 156 19.89 -11.03 -1.80
N GLU A 157 18.91 -11.22 -2.65
CA GLU A 157 19.03 -11.92 -3.93
C GLU A 157 18.01 -11.35 -4.91
N HIS A 158 18.45 -10.95 -6.09
CA HIS A 158 17.62 -10.57 -7.20
C HIS A 158 17.27 -11.79 -8.06
N HIS A 159 16.55 -11.58 -9.16
CA HIS A 159 16.20 -12.66 -10.11
C HIS A 159 17.44 -13.33 -10.75
N ASP A 160 18.63 -12.73 -10.59
CA ASP A 160 19.89 -13.23 -11.14
C ASP A 160 20.49 -14.43 -10.40
N GLY A 161 19.89 -14.85 -9.28
CA GLY A 161 20.29 -16.03 -8.53
C GLY A 161 21.58 -15.89 -7.71
N PHE A 162 22.15 -14.67 -7.60
CA PHE A 162 23.36 -14.41 -6.83
C PHE A 162 23.03 -13.99 -5.40
N SER A 163 23.31 -14.88 -4.44
CA SER A 163 23.02 -14.69 -3.02
C SER A 163 24.03 -13.74 -2.36
N MET A 164 23.58 -12.69 -1.67
CA MET A 164 24.42 -11.67 -1.01
C MET A 164 24.88 -12.09 0.41
N TRP A 165 24.78 -13.37 0.76
CA TRP A 165 25.17 -13.95 2.06
C TRP A 165 26.02 -15.21 1.86
N ASP A 166 26.59 -15.74 2.95
CA ASP A 166 27.32 -17.00 3.00
C ASP A 166 26.34 -18.18 2.93
N SER A 167 25.86 -18.48 1.72
CA SER A 167 24.87 -19.55 1.50
C SER A 167 25.53 -20.93 1.54
N GLU A 168 24.90 -21.87 2.24
CA GLU A 168 25.28 -23.29 2.26
C GLU A 168 24.56 -24.10 1.15
N VAL A 169 23.46 -23.52 0.59
CA VAL A 169 22.65 -24.20 -0.44
C VAL A 169 22.97 -23.73 -1.85
N SER A 170 23.71 -22.64 -2.01
CA SER A 170 24.15 -22.14 -3.30
C SER A 170 25.61 -21.65 -3.24
N GLU A 171 26.46 -22.21 -4.10
CA GLU A 171 27.83 -21.76 -4.33
C GLU A 171 27.92 -20.40 -5.07
N TRP A 172 26.81 -19.92 -5.61
CA TRP A 172 26.68 -18.60 -6.25
C TRP A 172 26.33 -17.55 -5.20
N ASN A 173 27.28 -17.30 -4.30
CA ASN A 173 27.11 -16.39 -3.20
C ASN A 173 28.30 -15.44 -3.03
N SER A 174 28.07 -14.30 -2.37
CA SER A 174 29.03 -13.19 -2.25
C SER A 174 30.25 -13.50 -1.37
N VAL A 175 30.25 -14.59 -0.61
CA VAL A 175 31.42 -15.05 0.15
C VAL A 175 32.26 -16.00 -0.67
N ALA A 176 31.63 -16.93 -1.39
CA ALA A 176 32.32 -17.91 -2.22
C ALA A 176 32.83 -17.29 -3.53
N ARG A 177 32.18 -16.22 -4.04
CA ARG A 177 32.49 -15.59 -5.34
C ARG A 177 32.47 -14.07 -5.25
N GLY A 178 32.94 -13.41 -6.29
CA GLY A 178 32.90 -11.96 -6.42
C GLY A 178 33.57 -11.22 -5.24
N PRO A 179 32.81 -10.47 -4.43
CA PRO A 179 33.36 -9.58 -3.40
C PRO A 179 34.06 -10.31 -2.25
N ARG A 180 33.82 -11.60 -2.05
CA ARG A 180 34.34 -12.39 -0.91
C ARG A 180 33.94 -11.81 0.45
N LEU A 181 32.71 -11.27 0.54
CA LEU A 181 32.14 -10.62 1.71
C LEU A 181 30.73 -11.15 1.97
N ASP A 182 30.37 -11.36 3.22
CA ASP A 182 28.99 -11.60 3.63
C ASP A 182 28.26 -10.24 3.70
N LEU A 183 27.75 -9.80 2.54
CA LEU A 183 27.14 -8.47 2.38
C LEU A 183 25.84 -8.34 3.19
N LEU A 184 25.02 -9.37 3.23
CA LEU A 184 23.79 -9.38 4.04
C LEU A 184 24.11 -9.14 5.52
N ARG A 185 25.09 -9.85 6.05
CA ARG A 185 25.52 -9.70 7.46
C ARG A 185 26.10 -8.32 7.73
N LEU A 186 26.88 -7.76 6.82
CA LEU A 186 27.45 -6.42 6.98
C LEU A 186 26.34 -5.37 7.08
N PHE A 187 25.36 -5.38 6.17
CA PHE A 187 24.25 -4.43 6.19
C PHE A 187 23.32 -4.64 7.38
N THR A 188 22.91 -5.87 7.67
CA THR A 188 21.98 -6.13 8.78
C THR A 188 22.60 -5.73 10.14
N ARG A 189 23.90 -5.90 10.30
CA ARG A 189 24.63 -5.42 11.47
C ARG A 189 24.65 -3.89 11.57
N ALA A 190 24.99 -3.21 10.47
CA ALA A 190 25.02 -1.75 10.44
C ALA A 190 23.63 -1.14 10.71
N ILE A 191 22.57 -1.70 10.09
CA ILE A 191 21.18 -1.27 10.27
C ILE A 191 20.73 -1.39 11.74
N ARG A 192 21.03 -2.52 12.39
CA ARG A 192 20.71 -2.72 13.80
C ARG A 192 21.51 -1.80 14.72
N ALA A 193 22.76 -1.52 14.39
CA ALA A 193 23.61 -0.63 15.17
C ALA A 193 23.05 0.79 15.26
N GLU A 194 22.36 1.26 14.22
CA GLU A 194 21.69 2.55 14.17
C GLU A 194 20.22 2.48 14.66
N GLY A 195 19.76 1.34 15.19
CA GLY A 195 18.42 1.17 15.74
C GLY A 195 17.27 1.09 14.72
N LEU A 196 17.58 0.90 13.46
CA LEU A 196 16.58 0.67 12.41
C LEU A 196 16.09 -0.78 12.44
N LYS A 197 14.85 -0.99 12.00
CA LYS A 197 14.31 -2.31 11.71
C LYS A 197 14.93 -2.87 10.44
N VAL A 198 15.28 -4.15 10.45
CA VAL A 198 15.92 -4.84 9.32
C VAL A 198 14.88 -5.32 8.33
N LEU A 199 15.00 -4.88 7.10
CA LEU A 199 14.30 -5.44 5.95
C LEU A 199 15.29 -6.31 5.15
N VAL A 200 14.80 -7.43 4.61
CA VAL A 200 15.50 -8.21 3.60
C VAL A 200 14.55 -8.43 2.43
N ALA A 201 14.96 -8.03 1.23
CA ALA A 201 14.18 -8.21 0.02
C ALA A 201 14.71 -9.40 -0.79
N MET A 202 13.76 -10.25 -1.23
CA MET A 202 14.02 -11.48 -1.99
C MET A 202 13.21 -11.49 -3.29
N HIS A 203 13.89 -11.61 -4.43
CA HIS A 203 13.28 -11.61 -5.77
C HIS A 203 13.40 -12.97 -6.46
N HIS A 204 13.87 -13.98 -5.77
CA HIS A 204 14.29 -15.25 -6.36
C HIS A 204 13.13 -16.17 -6.82
N ALA A 205 11.88 -15.81 -6.57
CA ALA A 205 10.73 -16.56 -7.09
C ALA A 205 10.67 -16.53 -8.62
N TYR A 206 11.03 -15.42 -9.27
CA TYR A 206 11.07 -15.34 -10.73
C TYR A 206 12.37 -15.91 -11.33
N HIS A 207 13.40 -16.15 -10.53
CA HIS A 207 14.68 -16.69 -10.98
C HIS A 207 14.51 -17.94 -11.88
N TYR A 208 13.81 -18.97 -11.42
CA TYR A 208 13.57 -20.21 -12.17
C TYR A 208 12.23 -20.22 -12.94
N ASN A 209 11.38 -19.22 -12.75
CA ASN A 209 10.07 -19.12 -13.40
C ASN A 209 10.09 -18.19 -14.63
N GLY A 210 11.19 -18.14 -15.36
CA GLY A 210 11.28 -17.48 -16.66
C GLY A 210 12.35 -16.41 -16.79
N PHE A 211 13.07 -16.04 -15.73
CA PHE A 211 14.07 -14.96 -15.83
C PHE A 211 15.19 -15.30 -16.82
N PHE A 212 15.69 -16.53 -16.80
CA PHE A 212 16.76 -17.01 -17.68
C PHE A 212 16.32 -17.92 -18.83
N ASP A 213 15.08 -17.79 -19.30
CA ASP A 213 14.54 -18.59 -20.44
C ASP A 213 15.35 -18.50 -21.72
N HIS A 214 16.11 -17.40 -21.90
CA HIS A 214 16.94 -17.19 -23.08
C HIS A 214 18.39 -17.71 -22.93
N VAL A 215 18.74 -18.23 -21.75
CA VAL A 215 20.06 -18.82 -21.53
C VAL A 215 20.06 -20.27 -22.07
N PRO A 216 21.06 -20.66 -22.89
CA PRO A 216 21.18 -22.03 -23.34
C PRO A 216 21.19 -23.05 -22.19
N ALA A 217 20.65 -24.23 -22.44
CA ALA A 217 20.59 -25.31 -21.47
C ALA A 217 22.00 -25.67 -20.96
N GLN A 218 22.16 -25.63 -19.63
CA GLN A 218 23.41 -25.92 -18.97
C GLN A 218 23.52 -27.45 -18.65
N THR A 219 24.73 -27.97 -18.72
CA THR A 219 25.03 -29.38 -18.31
C THR A 219 25.71 -29.41 -16.93
N ASP A 220 26.40 -28.38 -16.54
CA ASP A 220 27.03 -28.22 -15.21
C ASP A 220 25.95 -27.97 -14.15
N PRO A 221 25.82 -28.80 -13.11
CA PRO A 221 24.86 -28.61 -12.03
C PRO A 221 24.94 -27.27 -11.33
N SER A 222 26.15 -26.71 -11.18
CA SER A 222 26.36 -25.40 -10.59
C SER A 222 25.77 -24.30 -11.46
N LEU A 223 25.99 -24.35 -12.78
CA LEU A 223 25.41 -23.39 -13.71
C LEU A 223 23.88 -23.56 -13.85
N LYS A 224 23.35 -24.79 -13.76
CA LYS A 224 21.91 -24.98 -13.68
C LYS A 224 21.30 -24.23 -12.50
N LYS A 225 21.96 -24.28 -11.35
CA LYS A 225 21.53 -23.56 -10.15
C LYS A 225 21.58 -22.05 -10.33
N LEU A 226 22.63 -21.50 -10.96
CA LEU A 226 22.74 -20.06 -11.26
C LEU A 226 21.65 -19.59 -12.23
N TYR A 227 21.31 -20.40 -13.24
CA TYR A 227 20.41 -20.00 -14.31
C TYR A 227 18.99 -20.55 -14.16
N GLY A 228 18.61 -21.04 -12.98
CA GLY A 228 17.25 -21.52 -12.70
C GLY A 228 16.83 -22.69 -13.59
N GLN A 229 17.74 -23.63 -13.85
CA GLN A 229 17.55 -24.77 -14.76
C GLN A 229 17.59 -26.15 -14.05
N LEU A 230 17.40 -26.19 -12.74
CA LEU A 230 17.11 -27.42 -12.01
C LEU A 230 15.69 -27.89 -12.35
N ASP A 231 15.29 -29.07 -11.88
CA ASP A 231 13.90 -29.44 -12.03
C ASP A 231 12.98 -28.64 -11.05
N ALA A 232 11.68 -28.62 -11.33
CA ALA A 232 10.73 -27.81 -10.57
C ALA A 232 10.71 -28.16 -9.07
N THR A 233 10.91 -29.42 -8.70
CA THR A 233 10.94 -29.85 -7.30
C THR A 233 12.19 -29.32 -6.60
N GLU A 234 13.35 -29.44 -7.26
CA GLU A 234 14.64 -28.96 -6.76
C GLU A 234 14.62 -27.42 -6.63
N GLU A 235 14.05 -26.69 -7.62
CA GLU A 235 13.95 -25.23 -7.58
C GLU A 235 13.02 -24.75 -6.46
N ASN A 236 11.86 -25.36 -6.29
CA ASN A 236 10.95 -25.03 -5.19
C ASN A 236 11.59 -25.30 -3.81
N GLN A 237 12.34 -26.39 -3.69
CA GLN A 237 13.07 -26.66 -2.45
C GLN A 237 14.21 -25.67 -2.22
N LEU A 238 14.99 -25.34 -3.25
CA LEU A 238 16.07 -24.35 -3.19
C LEU A 238 15.52 -22.94 -2.81
N TRP A 239 14.37 -22.57 -3.38
CA TRP A 239 13.68 -21.33 -3.04
C TRP A 239 13.40 -21.25 -1.53
N PHE A 240 12.83 -22.31 -0.95
CA PHE A 240 12.51 -22.35 0.47
C PHE A 240 13.77 -22.43 1.35
N ASP A 241 14.79 -23.21 0.96
CA ASP A 241 16.02 -23.36 1.74
C ASP A 241 16.82 -22.05 1.80
N LYS A 242 16.87 -21.26 0.72
CA LYS A 242 17.43 -19.91 0.72
C LYS A 242 16.69 -18.97 1.69
N LEU A 243 15.37 -19.03 1.72
CA LEU A 243 14.56 -18.23 2.67
C LEU A 243 14.85 -18.63 4.13
N LYS A 244 15.00 -19.93 4.43
CA LYS A 244 15.40 -20.36 5.77
C LYS A 244 16.76 -19.81 6.18
N GLU A 245 17.75 -19.85 5.27
CA GLU A 245 19.05 -19.27 5.55
C GLU A 245 18.96 -17.76 5.87
N VAL A 246 18.21 -17.02 5.06
CA VAL A 246 18.01 -15.58 5.26
C VAL A 246 17.30 -15.30 6.58
N VAL A 247 16.24 -16.03 6.91
CA VAL A 247 15.50 -15.92 8.16
C VAL A 247 16.44 -16.18 9.34
N ASP A 248 17.22 -17.27 9.33
CA ASP A 248 18.08 -17.64 10.45
C ASP A 248 19.31 -16.73 10.61
N ARG A 249 19.89 -16.26 9.49
CA ARG A 249 21.13 -15.45 9.50
C ARG A 249 20.85 -13.96 9.73
N ALA A 250 19.76 -13.46 9.14
CA ALA A 250 19.44 -12.04 9.21
C ALA A 250 18.39 -11.70 10.29
N GLU A 251 17.61 -12.66 10.79
CA GLU A 251 16.47 -12.41 11.70
C GLU A 251 15.67 -11.14 11.33
N PRO A 252 15.17 -11.04 10.07
CA PRO A 252 14.60 -9.79 9.57
C PRO A 252 13.31 -9.42 10.33
N ASP A 253 13.09 -8.11 10.50
CA ASP A 253 11.82 -7.58 10.99
C ASP A 253 10.79 -7.49 9.85
N ILE A 254 11.27 -7.32 8.60
CA ILE A 254 10.46 -7.35 7.37
C ILE A 254 11.13 -8.29 6.38
N LEU A 255 10.41 -9.28 5.89
CA LEU A 255 10.82 -10.09 4.74
C LEU A 255 9.95 -9.74 3.55
N TRP A 256 10.56 -9.01 2.62
CA TRP A 256 9.91 -8.51 1.44
C TRP A 256 10.08 -9.50 0.27
N GLN A 257 8.97 -9.83 -0.40
CA GLN A 257 8.93 -10.72 -1.55
C GLN A 257 8.46 -9.96 -2.79
N ASP A 258 9.15 -10.19 -3.89
CA ASP A 258 8.76 -9.69 -5.20
C ASP A 258 7.68 -10.60 -5.84
N PHE A 259 7.27 -10.27 -7.07
CA PHE A 259 6.25 -11.00 -7.85
C PHE A 259 6.69 -12.42 -8.22
N LYS A 260 5.75 -13.21 -8.76
CA LYS A 260 5.88 -14.63 -9.13
C LYS A 260 5.87 -15.61 -7.96
N LEU A 261 5.43 -15.23 -6.79
CA LEU A 261 5.14 -16.18 -5.74
C LEU A 261 4.01 -17.15 -6.13
N ASP A 262 3.06 -16.71 -6.99
CA ASP A 262 1.98 -17.55 -7.51
C ASP A 262 2.49 -18.75 -8.33
N ALA A 263 3.71 -18.67 -8.88
CA ALA A 263 4.37 -19.77 -9.60
C ALA A 263 5.16 -20.72 -8.69
N VAL A 264 5.41 -20.36 -7.42
CA VAL A 264 5.99 -21.24 -6.41
C VAL A 264 4.91 -22.17 -5.85
N ASP A 265 5.24 -23.42 -5.57
CA ASP A 265 4.32 -24.36 -4.96
C ASP A 265 3.66 -23.78 -3.71
N GLU A 266 2.34 -23.87 -3.62
CA GLU A 266 1.58 -23.34 -2.49
C GLU A 266 2.07 -23.87 -1.15
N GLN A 267 2.41 -25.18 -1.10
CA GLN A 267 2.93 -25.76 0.13
C GLN A 267 4.27 -25.16 0.53
N GLN A 268 5.14 -24.78 -0.41
CA GLN A 268 6.40 -24.10 -0.08
C GLN A 268 6.19 -22.69 0.41
N ARG A 269 5.22 -21.96 -0.14
CA ARG A 269 4.83 -20.63 0.37
C ARG A 269 4.30 -20.71 1.80
N LEU A 270 3.46 -21.70 2.09
CA LEU A 270 2.96 -21.96 3.45
C LEU A 270 4.07 -22.42 4.40
N ASN A 271 4.99 -23.27 3.95
CA ASN A 271 6.17 -23.67 4.72
C ASN A 271 7.03 -22.46 5.10
N PHE A 272 7.23 -21.54 4.16
CA PHE A 272 7.96 -20.29 4.39
C PHE A 272 7.28 -19.40 5.45
N LEU A 273 5.98 -19.11 5.30
CA LEU A 273 5.26 -18.27 6.26
C LEU A 273 5.27 -18.90 7.66
N ALA A 274 4.94 -20.18 7.78
CA ALA A 274 4.96 -20.90 9.05
C ALA A 274 6.37 -20.92 9.69
N TYR A 275 7.42 -21.11 8.87
CA TYR A 275 8.80 -21.07 9.35
C TYR A 275 9.15 -19.70 9.89
N TYR A 276 8.91 -18.65 9.13
CA TYR A 276 9.27 -17.28 9.48
C TYR A 276 8.52 -16.81 10.75
N TYR A 277 7.22 -17.07 10.84
CA TYR A 277 6.43 -16.66 12.01
C TYR A 277 6.80 -17.46 13.27
N ASN A 278 7.10 -18.75 13.17
CA ASN A 278 7.61 -19.52 14.30
C ASN A 278 8.98 -19.02 14.76
N ARG A 279 9.88 -18.63 13.83
CA ARG A 279 11.17 -18.03 14.19
C ARG A 279 10.97 -16.65 14.86
N ALA A 280 10.00 -15.87 14.40
CA ALA A 280 9.65 -14.61 15.03
C ALA A 280 9.17 -14.79 16.48
N ASP A 281 8.35 -15.81 16.73
CA ASP A 281 7.95 -16.20 18.10
C ASP A 281 9.17 -16.59 18.95
N ASP A 282 10.11 -17.39 18.41
CA ASP A 282 11.36 -17.75 19.08
C ASP A 282 12.21 -16.51 19.47
N TRP A 283 12.22 -15.49 18.62
CA TRP A 283 12.94 -14.23 18.86
C TRP A 283 12.16 -13.25 19.76
N GLY A 284 10.88 -13.50 20.02
CA GLY A 284 9.99 -12.56 20.70
C GLY A 284 9.76 -11.28 19.89
N LYS A 285 9.66 -11.37 18.56
CA LYS A 285 9.48 -10.25 17.63
C LYS A 285 8.12 -10.31 16.93
N GLU A 286 7.51 -9.16 16.70
CA GLU A 286 6.46 -9.00 15.69
C GLU A 286 7.15 -8.69 14.36
N VAL A 287 6.87 -9.49 13.33
CA VAL A 287 7.49 -9.39 12.01
C VAL A 287 6.45 -9.13 10.91
N VAL A 288 6.93 -8.78 9.71
CA VAL A 288 6.10 -8.50 8.53
C VAL A 288 6.61 -9.32 7.36
N ALA A 289 5.74 -10.11 6.73
CA ALA A 289 5.95 -10.62 5.38
C ALA A 289 5.20 -9.72 4.40
N THR A 290 5.80 -9.41 3.24
CA THR A 290 5.12 -8.66 2.19
C THR A 290 5.00 -9.48 0.90
N TYR A 291 4.09 -9.11 0.02
CA TYR A 291 3.86 -9.82 -1.23
C TYR A 291 3.22 -8.93 -2.30
N LYS A 292 3.45 -9.29 -3.57
CA LYS A 292 2.74 -8.74 -4.74
C LYS A 292 1.69 -9.70 -5.30
N ASP A 293 1.96 -11.00 -5.21
CA ASP A 293 1.05 -12.08 -5.60
C ASP A 293 1.30 -13.34 -4.74
N GLY A 294 0.52 -14.40 -4.95
CA GLY A 294 0.74 -15.73 -4.36
C GLY A 294 0.50 -15.87 -2.85
N LEU A 295 0.36 -14.80 -2.10
CA LEU A 295 -0.07 -14.78 -0.70
C LEU A 295 -1.40 -14.03 -0.54
N ASN A 296 -1.83 -13.75 0.69
CA ASN A 296 -3.05 -13.02 0.97
C ASN A 296 -2.85 -11.96 2.06
N ASP A 297 -3.80 -11.04 2.18
CA ASP A 297 -3.74 -9.88 3.07
C ASP A 297 -4.14 -10.17 4.53
N ARG A 298 -4.42 -11.42 4.89
CA ARG A 298 -4.73 -11.81 6.27
C ARG A 298 -3.47 -11.98 7.10
N GLY A 299 -2.50 -12.74 6.57
CA GLY A 299 -1.22 -13.00 7.24
C GLY A 299 -0.06 -12.13 6.77
N ALA A 300 -0.15 -11.48 5.60
CA ALA A 300 0.92 -10.71 4.98
C ALA A 300 0.44 -9.33 4.51
N VAL A 301 1.37 -8.42 4.21
CA VAL A 301 1.09 -7.05 3.76
C VAL A 301 1.23 -6.98 2.24
N PHE A 302 0.18 -6.53 1.55
CA PHE A 302 0.21 -6.30 0.11
C PHE A 302 1.11 -5.11 -0.24
N ASP A 303 1.92 -5.27 -1.29
CA ASP A 303 2.82 -4.26 -1.81
C ASP A 303 2.40 -3.78 -3.20
N TYR A 304 2.18 -2.47 -3.32
CA TYR A 304 1.91 -1.79 -4.59
C TYR A 304 3.23 -1.33 -5.21
N GLU A 305 3.62 -1.90 -6.33
CA GLU A 305 4.83 -1.45 -7.01
C GLU A 305 4.66 -0.07 -7.64
N ARG A 306 5.52 0.90 -7.26
CA ARG A 306 5.53 2.28 -7.79
C ARG A 306 4.14 2.91 -7.82
N GLY A 307 3.37 2.76 -6.74
CA GLY A 307 1.99 3.23 -6.78
C GLY A 307 1.30 3.28 -5.45
N GLY A 308 0.02 2.88 -5.46
CA GLY A 308 -0.85 2.83 -4.30
C GLY A 308 -2.31 2.93 -4.68
N PRO A 309 -3.22 2.74 -3.75
CA PRO A 309 -4.65 2.89 -4.01
C PRO A 309 -5.04 4.34 -4.34
N ALA A 310 -6.14 4.50 -5.06
CA ALA A 310 -6.68 5.83 -5.38
C ALA A 310 -7.23 6.53 -4.14
N ASP A 311 -7.82 5.78 -3.21
CA ASP A 311 -8.47 6.24 -1.99
C ASP A 311 -7.85 5.65 -0.73
N LEU A 312 -8.33 6.09 0.42
CA LEU A 312 -8.10 5.45 1.71
C LEU A 312 -8.50 3.97 1.62
N THR A 313 -7.58 3.10 1.96
CA THR A 313 -7.74 1.65 1.79
C THR A 313 -7.35 0.90 3.06
N ALA A 314 -8.10 -0.17 3.34
CA ALA A 314 -7.78 -1.19 4.31
C ALA A 314 -7.75 -2.56 3.58
N PRO A 315 -6.95 -3.53 4.04
CA PRO A 315 -6.04 -3.47 5.18
C PRO A 315 -4.83 -2.56 4.98
N TYR A 316 -3.91 -2.51 5.94
CA TYR A 316 -2.67 -1.73 5.87
C TYR A 316 -1.76 -2.29 4.77
N TRP A 317 -1.08 -1.44 4.02
CA TRP A 317 -0.33 -1.80 2.83
C TRP A 317 1.05 -1.13 2.78
N LEU A 318 1.89 -1.59 1.88
CA LEU A 318 3.19 -1.04 1.55
C LEU A 318 3.21 -0.62 0.08
N THR A 319 4.08 0.29 -0.29
CA THR A 319 4.53 0.47 -1.67
C THR A 319 6.04 0.49 -1.70
N ASP A 320 6.63 -0.30 -2.58
CA ASP A 320 7.99 -0.07 -3.01
C ASP A 320 8.00 0.95 -4.16
N ASP A 321 8.92 1.90 -4.09
CA ASP A 321 9.10 2.91 -5.12
C ASP A 321 10.60 3.24 -5.24
N SER A 322 11.01 3.93 -6.29
CA SER A 322 12.41 4.30 -6.51
C SER A 322 12.57 5.81 -6.61
N ILE A 323 13.71 6.32 -6.17
CA ILE A 323 14.12 7.70 -6.48
C ILE A 323 14.43 7.87 -7.97
N SER A 324 14.66 6.79 -8.70
CA SER A 324 14.84 6.76 -10.14
C SER A 324 13.53 6.66 -10.89
N ASP A 325 13.43 7.37 -12.02
CA ASP A 325 12.25 7.35 -12.89
C ASP A 325 12.26 6.23 -13.95
N SER A 326 13.32 5.44 -14.00
CA SER A 326 13.55 4.42 -15.04
C SER A 326 13.95 3.06 -14.49
N SER A 327 15.16 2.93 -13.92
CA SER A 327 15.72 1.67 -13.45
C SER A 327 15.69 1.53 -11.93
N TRP A 328 15.62 0.31 -11.42
CA TRP A 328 15.80 0.03 -10.00
C TRP A 328 17.28 0.00 -9.59
N CYS A 329 18.19 -0.43 -10.47
CA CYS A 329 19.62 -0.38 -10.23
C CYS A 329 20.28 0.84 -10.91
N TYR A 330 21.53 1.12 -10.57
CA TYR A 330 22.30 2.19 -11.19
C TYR A 330 22.57 1.91 -12.67
N THR A 331 22.29 2.91 -13.51
CA THR A 331 22.68 2.96 -14.92
C THR A 331 23.29 4.31 -15.25
N GLN A 332 24.14 4.38 -16.27
CA GLN A 332 24.70 5.65 -16.73
C GLN A 332 23.58 6.53 -17.30
N GLY A 333 23.50 7.78 -16.83
CA GLY A 333 22.49 8.72 -17.27
C GLY A 333 21.11 8.50 -16.64
N ILE A 334 20.99 7.70 -15.59
CA ILE A 334 19.75 7.47 -14.85
C ILE A 334 19.09 8.79 -14.40
N GLY A 335 17.79 8.94 -14.66
CA GLY A 335 16.98 10.07 -14.22
C GLY A 335 16.46 9.90 -12.79
N TYR A 336 16.13 11.02 -12.14
CA TYR A 336 15.62 11.02 -10.77
C TYR A 336 14.39 11.91 -10.62
N TYR A 337 13.48 11.51 -9.73
CA TYR A 337 12.41 12.37 -9.26
C TYR A 337 12.95 13.46 -8.34
N SER A 338 12.25 14.59 -8.28
CA SER A 338 12.61 15.69 -7.38
C SER A 338 12.29 15.34 -5.91
N VAL A 339 12.96 16.00 -4.98
CA VAL A 339 12.67 15.93 -3.53
C VAL A 339 11.19 16.22 -3.26
N GLN A 340 10.60 17.21 -3.93
CA GLN A 340 9.19 17.57 -3.80
C GLN A 340 8.26 16.43 -4.22
N GLN A 341 8.52 15.79 -5.36
CA GLN A 341 7.71 14.65 -5.83
C GLN A 341 7.76 13.49 -4.82
N MET A 342 8.94 13.18 -4.29
CA MET A 342 9.12 12.13 -3.30
C MET A 342 8.38 12.42 -1.98
N ILE A 343 8.48 13.64 -1.47
CA ILE A 343 7.78 14.05 -0.24
C ILE A 343 6.26 14.02 -0.46
N HIS A 344 5.75 14.59 -1.55
CA HIS A 344 4.31 14.59 -1.82
C HIS A 344 3.76 13.19 -2.00
N SER A 345 4.53 12.31 -2.64
CA SER A 345 4.21 10.90 -2.79
C SER A 345 4.15 10.17 -1.45
N LEU A 346 5.13 10.39 -0.56
CA LEU A 346 5.12 9.85 0.80
C LEU A 346 3.90 10.32 1.60
N LEU A 347 3.59 11.62 1.57
CA LEU A 347 2.46 12.20 2.28
C LEU A 347 1.11 11.64 1.79
N ASP A 348 0.97 11.46 0.48
CA ASP A 348 -0.23 10.87 -0.12
C ASP A 348 -0.42 9.42 0.35
N ARG A 349 0.62 8.60 0.29
CA ARG A 349 0.56 7.19 0.69
C ARG A 349 0.28 7.00 2.17
N VAL A 350 0.93 7.81 3.02
CA VAL A 350 0.69 7.79 4.47
C VAL A 350 -0.75 8.20 4.80
N SER A 351 -1.31 9.19 4.11
CA SER A 351 -2.70 9.62 4.31
C SER A 351 -3.72 8.55 3.89
N LYS A 352 -3.34 7.64 2.99
CA LYS A 352 -4.15 6.53 2.47
C LYS A 352 -3.93 5.20 3.20
N ASN A 353 -3.24 5.23 4.35
CA ASN A 353 -3.02 4.08 5.23
C ASN A 353 -1.88 3.14 4.76
N GLY A 354 -0.83 3.68 4.12
CA GLY A 354 0.31 2.91 3.63
C GLY A 354 1.66 3.34 4.19
N ASN A 355 2.66 2.48 3.99
CA ASN A 355 4.09 2.77 4.17
C ASN A 355 4.77 2.92 2.81
N VAL A 356 5.93 3.57 2.80
CA VAL A 356 6.81 3.68 1.62
C VAL A 356 8.12 2.99 1.89
N LEU A 357 8.53 2.12 0.99
CA LEU A 357 9.85 1.51 0.88
C LEU A 357 10.54 2.14 -0.34
N LEU A 358 11.50 3.04 -0.11
CA LEU A 358 12.16 3.79 -1.16
C LEU A 358 13.45 3.13 -1.61
N ASN A 359 13.56 2.78 -2.89
CA ASN A 359 14.76 2.23 -3.48
C ASN A 359 15.80 3.31 -3.81
N ILE A 360 17.05 2.99 -3.56
CA ILE A 360 18.20 3.68 -4.13
C ILE A 360 19.00 2.73 -5.03
N ALA A 361 19.80 3.30 -5.90
CA ALA A 361 20.56 2.60 -6.94
C ALA A 361 22.07 2.91 -6.81
N PRO A 362 22.81 2.25 -5.92
CA PRO A 362 24.25 2.45 -5.78
C PRO A 362 25.04 1.90 -6.97
N MET A 363 26.20 2.47 -7.25
CA MET A 363 27.15 1.96 -8.23
C MET A 363 27.77 0.63 -7.74
N ALA A 364 28.19 -0.22 -8.67
CA ALA A 364 28.72 -1.55 -8.36
C ALA A 364 29.92 -1.54 -7.40
N ASP A 365 30.69 -0.47 -7.36
CA ASP A 365 31.85 -0.30 -6.45
C ASP A 365 31.46 0.06 -5.00
N GLY A 366 30.17 0.29 -4.74
CA GLY A 366 29.64 0.71 -3.44
C GLY A 366 29.51 2.23 -3.27
N THR A 367 29.71 3.02 -4.32
CA THR A 367 29.46 4.47 -4.28
C THR A 367 27.97 4.76 -4.39
N VAL A 368 27.43 5.53 -3.47
CA VAL A 368 26.09 6.14 -3.62
C VAL A 368 26.27 7.46 -4.38
N PRO A 369 25.66 7.63 -5.57
CA PRO A 369 25.77 8.88 -6.34
C PRO A 369 25.30 10.12 -5.57
N GLN A 370 25.98 11.25 -5.76
CA GLN A 370 25.69 12.48 -5.00
C GLN A 370 24.25 12.94 -5.19
N ALA A 371 23.68 12.86 -6.39
CA ALA A 371 22.29 13.23 -6.65
C ALA A 371 21.30 12.41 -5.80
N GLN A 372 21.57 11.12 -5.57
CA GLN A 372 20.76 10.28 -4.70
C GLN A 372 20.90 10.69 -3.22
N LYS A 373 22.13 10.99 -2.78
CA LYS A 373 22.38 11.52 -1.42
C LYS A 373 21.61 12.82 -1.20
N ASP A 374 21.63 13.74 -2.15
CA ASP A 374 20.94 15.04 -2.06
C ASP A 374 19.41 14.86 -1.95
N ILE A 375 18.83 13.94 -2.70
CA ILE A 375 17.40 13.63 -2.62
C ILE A 375 17.04 13.05 -1.24
N LEU A 376 17.81 12.07 -0.77
CA LEU A 376 17.59 11.45 0.54
C LEU A 376 17.71 12.46 1.68
N LEU A 377 18.74 13.29 1.67
CA LEU A 377 18.93 14.35 2.68
C LEU A 377 17.83 15.41 2.60
N GLY A 378 17.30 15.74 1.41
CA GLY A 378 16.18 16.63 1.24
C GLY A 378 14.89 16.06 1.84
N ILE A 379 14.63 14.75 1.68
CA ILE A 379 13.51 14.05 2.34
C ILE A 379 13.71 14.07 3.86
N GLY A 380 14.93 13.76 4.32
CA GLY A 380 15.27 13.75 5.74
C GLY A 380 15.13 15.11 6.41
N ASP A 381 15.53 16.18 5.73
CA ASP A 381 15.36 17.56 6.24
C ASP A 381 13.87 17.89 6.44
N TYR A 382 13.00 17.52 5.51
CA TYR A 382 11.55 17.64 5.66
C TYR A 382 11.02 16.82 6.85
N LEU A 383 11.35 15.53 6.92
CA LEU A 383 10.87 14.62 7.95
C LEU A 383 11.38 14.98 9.36
N LYS A 384 12.60 15.52 9.46
CA LYS A 384 13.16 16.02 10.71
C LYS A 384 12.36 17.21 11.27
N ARG A 385 11.82 18.06 10.40
CA ARG A 385 11.02 19.24 10.77
C ARG A 385 9.57 18.88 11.03
N PHE A 386 8.94 18.13 10.13
CA PHE A 386 7.49 17.92 10.05
C PHE A 386 7.05 16.47 10.31
N GLY A 387 7.96 15.59 10.69
CA GLY A 387 7.70 14.16 10.93
C GLY A 387 6.65 13.86 12.00
N GLU A 388 6.29 14.84 12.84
CA GLU A 388 5.16 14.74 13.78
C GLU A 388 3.84 14.42 13.06
N SER A 389 3.66 14.90 11.82
CA SER A 389 2.47 14.65 11.00
C SER A 389 2.53 13.35 10.20
N VAL A 390 3.68 12.65 10.26
CA VAL A 390 3.97 11.42 9.50
C VAL A 390 4.11 10.22 10.43
N TYR A 391 5.15 10.21 11.27
CA TYR A 391 5.48 9.06 12.12
C TYR A 391 4.46 8.88 13.25
N GLY A 392 4.13 7.62 13.56
CA GLY A 392 3.19 7.29 14.64
C GLY A 392 1.77 7.79 14.39
N THR A 393 1.48 8.27 13.18
CA THR A 393 0.14 8.70 12.80
C THR A 393 -0.70 7.55 12.24
N ARG A 394 -1.98 7.81 12.05
CA ARG A 394 -2.94 6.94 11.36
C ARG A 394 -3.67 7.75 10.31
N ALA A 395 -4.15 7.09 9.29
CA ALA A 395 -5.08 7.70 8.36
C ALA A 395 -6.31 8.22 9.10
N TRP A 396 -6.92 9.27 8.58
CA TRP A 396 -8.21 9.76 9.05
C TRP A 396 -9.34 9.14 8.21
N THR A 397 -10.59 9.53 8.42
CA THR A 397 -11.77 9.03 7.67
C THR A 397 -11.83 9.50 6.21
N THR A 398 -10.96 10.41 5.83
CA THR A 398 -10.65 10.77 4.43
C THR A 398 -9.16 11.05 4.30
N TYR A 399 -8.56 10.66 3.17
CA TYR A 399 -7.12 10.86 2.96
C TYR A 399 -6.76 12.32 2.64
N GLY A 400 -7.69 13.07 2.03
CA GLY A 400 -7.38 14.43 1.60
C GLY A 400 -8.43 15.06 0.71
N GLU A 401 -8.09 16.24 0.21
CA GLU A 401 -8.85 17.00 -0.79
C GLU A 401 -7.90 17.69 -1.76
N GLY A 402 -8.41 18.19 -2.87
CA GLY A 402 -7.68 18.94 -3.88
C GLY A 402 -7.68 18.28 -5.27
N PRO A 403 -7.12 18.96 -6.27
CA PRO A 403 -7.20 18.55 -7.67
C PRO A 403 -6.25 17.43 -8.06
N THR A 404 -5.10 17.27 -7.37
CA THR A 404 -4.09 16.29 -7.76
C THR A 404 -4.44 14.90 -7.23
N LYS A 405 -4.68 13.98 -8.17
CA LYS A 405 -4.94 12.57 -7.89
C LYS A 405 -3.67 11.77 -8.06
N MET A 406 -3.29 11.02 -7.02
CA MET A 406 -2.12 10.15 -7.00
C MET A 406 -2.57 8.72 -6.73
N GLY A 407 -1.84 7.73 -7.25
CA GLY A 407 -2.18 6.33 -7.11
C GLY A 407 -3.28 5.87 -8.10
N GLY A 408 -3.93 4.77 -7.76
CA GLY A 408 -4.92 4.09 -8.60
C GLY A 408 -4.44 2.75 -9.12
N GLY A 409 -3.44 2.17 -8.47
CA GLY A 409 -2.79 0.89 -8.78
C GLY A 409 -1.28 0.98 -8.72
N SER A 410 -0.62 -0.06 -9.19
CA SER A 410 0.83 -0.10 -9.38
C SER A 410 1.26 0.72 -10.61
N PHE A 411 2.55 1.05 -10.69
CA PHE A 411 3.20 1.79 -11.80
C PHE A 411 2.63 3.19 -12.05
N THR A 412 2.20 3.88 -10.99
CA THR A 412 1.81 5.29 -11.05
C THR A 412 2.97 6.18 -10.61
N LYS A 413 3.34 7.17 -11.44
CA LYS A 413 4.50 8.02 -11.18
C LYS A 413 4.28 8.94 -9.98
N PRO A 414 5.31 9.17 -9.13
CA PRO A 414 5.31 10.24 -8.15
C PRO A 414 5.00 11.59 -8.79
N THR A 415 3.98 12.28 -8.25
CA THR A 415 3.48 13.54 -8.80
C THR A 415 3.58 14.64 -7.74
N ALA A 416 4.05 15.81 -8.11
CA ALA A 416 3.99 16.97 -7.24
C ALA A 416 2.55 17.50 -7.19
N GLY A 417 2.02 17.67 -5.98
CA GLY A 417 0.76 18.35 -5.74
C GLY A 417 0.91 19.87 -5.74
N THR A 418 -0.18 20.56 -5.48
CA THR A 418 -0.30 22.01 -5.50
C THR A 418 -0.69 22.56 -4.11
N ALA A 419 -0.69 23.87 -3.95
CA ALA A 419 -1.19 24.54 -2.75
C ALA A 419 -2.72 24.36 -2.50
N GLN A 420 -3.43 23.73 -3.41
CA GLN A 420 -4.85 23.37 -3.27
C GLN A 420 -5.03 21.92 -2.75
N ASP A 421 -3.96 21.14 -2.73
CA ASP A 421 -4.00 19.75 -2.31
C ASP A 421 -3.69 19.64 -0.82
N ILE A 422 -4.54 18.95 -0.08
CA ILE A 422 -4.38 18.68 1.35
C ILE A 422 -4.37 17.18 1.56
N ARG A 423 -3.49 16.69 2.46
CA ARG A 423 -3.47 15.30 2.92
C ARG A 423 -3.68 15.26 4.43
N PHE A 424 -4.57 14.37 4.88
CA PHE A 424 -4.94 14.27 6.29
C PHE A 424 -4.30 13.06 6.96
N THR A 425 -3.79 13.29 8.17
CA THR A 425 -3.40 12.24 9.12
C THR A 425 -3.88 12.61 10.51
N ARG A 426 -3.96 11.66 11.43
CA ARG A 426 -4.31 11.91 12.84
C ARG A 426 -3.31 11.24 13.78
N ASN A 427 -3.22 11.73 15.02
CA ASN A 427 -2.51 11.00 16.06
C ASN A 427 -3.29 9.73 16.47
N LYS A 428 -2.61 8.78 17.11
CA LYS A 428 -3.23 7.51 17.57
C LYS A 428 -4.44 7.74 18.49
N ALA A 429 -4.34 8.71 19.39
CA ALA A 429 -5.41 9.04 20.33
C ALA A 429 -6.63 9.71 19.68
N SER A 430 -6.58 10.00 18.38
CA SER A 430 -7.64 10.69 17.64
C SER A 430 -8.04 12.06 18.25
N THR A 431 -7.08 12.78 18.82
CA THR A 431 -7.27 14.13 19.44
C THR A 431 -6.62 15.25 18.66
N VAL A 432 -5.79 14.90 17.67
CA VAL A 432 -5.09 15.83 16.79
C VAL A 432 -5.30 15.38 15.34
N LEU A 433 -5.77 16.30 14.50
CA LEU A 433 -5.81 16.16 13.05
C LEU A 433 -4.69 17.02 12.45
N TYR A 434 -3.92 16.43 11.54
CA TYR A 434 -2.96 17.14 10.72
C TYR A 434 -3.53 17.31 9.30
N ALA A 435 -3.47 18.53 8.77
CA ALA A 435 -3.79 18.85 7.39
C ALA A 435 -2.50 19.35 6.71
N THR A 436 -1.90 18.52 5.88
CA THR A 436 -0.67 18.83 5.17
C THR A 436 -0.99 19.36 3.79
N VAL A 437 -0.70 20.64 3.55
CA VAL A 437 -0.93 21.37 2.29
C VAL A 437 0.30 21.22 1.41
N LEU A 438 0.13 20.74 0.18
CA LEU A 438 1.23 20.41 -0.75
C LEU A 438 1.78 21.64 -1.50
N GLY A 439 1.90 22.76 -0.78
CA GLY A 439 2.41 24.04 -1.23
C GLY A 439 1.86 25.17 -0.38
N TRP A 440 2.43 26.37 -0.48
CA TRP A 440 1.92 27.53 0.28
C TRP A 440 0.66 28.11 -0.37
N PRO A 441 -0.50 28.14 0.34
CA PRO A 441 -1.76 28.59 -0.26
C PRO A 441 -1.99 30.12 -0.21
N GLY A 442 -1.00 30.89 0.24
CA GLY A 442 -1.14 32.34 0.45
C GLY A 442 -1.67 32.68 1.84
N SER A 443 -2.36 33.83 1.99
CA SER A 443 -2.81 34.38 3.28
C SER A 443 -4.04 33.67 3.87
N SER A 444 -4.65 32.72 3.17
CA SER A 444 -5.80 31.96 3.68
C SER A 444 -5.88 30.58 3.02
N LEU A 445 -6.41 29.60 3.77
CA LEU A 445 -6.72 28.27 3.30
C LEU A 445 -8.18 27.98 3.63
N ASN A 446 -8.95 27.47 2.67
CA ASN A 446 -10.27 26.90 2.92
C ASN A 446 -10.17 25.36 2.87
N VAL A 447 -10.43 24.70 4.00
CA VAL A 447 -10.46 23.24 4.10
C VAL A 447 -11.92 22.80 3.93
N THR A 448 -12.26 22.39 2.69
CA THR A 448 -13.66 22.08 2.31
C THR A 448 -14.22 20.87 3.06
N THR A 449 -13.38 19.90 3.34
CA THR A 449 -13.71 18.72 4.15
C THR A 449 -14.23 19.08 5.55
N LEU A 450 -13.81 20.21 6.11
CA LEU A 450 -14.18 20.66 7.46
C LEU A 450 -15.38 21.62 7.46
N GLY A 451 -16.28 21.54 6.48
CA GLY A 451 -17.52 22.33 6.44
C GLY A 451 -18.51 21.97 7.55
N SER A 452 -19.35 22.94 7.96
CA SER A 452 -20.29 22.78 9.07
C SER A 452 -21.41 21.78 8.82
N ASP A 453 -21.68 21.44 7.57
CA ASP A 453 -22.61 20.40 7.16
C ASP A 453 -22.00 18.97 7.26
N ARG A 454 -20.68 18.89 7.42
CA ARG A 454 -19.93 17.64 7.45
C ARG A 454 -19.38 17.28 8.83
N ILE A 455 -18.95 18.26 9.62
CA ILE A 455 -18.29 18.03 10.90
C ILE A 455 -18.59 19.15 11.90
N ASP A 456 -18.87 18.77 13.16
CA ASP A 456 -19.02 19.72 14.26
C ASP A 456 -17.67 20.04 14.91
N LEU A 457 -17.16 21.23 14.71
CA LEU A 457 -15.88 21.67 15.27
C LEU A 457 -15.98 22.36 16.64
N SER A 458 -17.10 22.24 17.37
CA SER A 458 -17.30 22.87 18.69
C SER A 458 -16.22 22.48 19.73
N THR A 459 -15.58 21.32 19.55
CA THR A 459 -14.49 20.84 20.41
C THR A 459 -13.09 21.26 19.95
N LEU A 460 -12.95 21.98 18.83
CA LEU A 460 -11.68 22.50 18.34
C LEU A 460 -11.13 23.55 19.33
N ARG A 461 -9.87 23.40 19.73
CA ARG A 461 -9.20 24.26 20.72
C ARG A 461 -8.19 25.22 20.11
N SER A 462 -7.43 24.72 19.15
CA SER A 462 -6.42 25.55 18.47
C SER A 462 -6.12 25.02 17.08
N VAL A 463 -5.72 25.94 16.22
CA VAL A 463 -5.09 25.63 14.93
C VAL A 463 -3.70 26.26 14.94
N GLN A 464 -2.71 25.46 14.61
CA GLN A 464 -1.30 25.85 14.62
C GLN A 464 -0.67 25.43 13.30
N LEU A 465 0.26 26.24 12.79
CA LEU A 465 1.16 25.84 11.71
C LEU A 465 2.43 25.27 12.35
N LEU A 466 2.88 24.09 11.91
CA LEU A 466 4.17 23.55 12.33
C LEU A 466 5.28 24.50 11.82
N ASP A 467 6.24 24.81 12.69
CA ASP A 467 7.38 25.65 12.35
C ASP A 467 8.46 24.80 11.63
N HIS A 468 9.37 25.47 10.94
CA HIS A 468 10.59 24.86 10.38
C HIS A 468 11.53 24.26 11.44
N THR A 469 11.32 24.60 12.71
CA THR A 469 11.99 23.96 13.86
C THR A 469 11.08 22.94 14.50
N ALA A 470 11.50 21.67 14.51
CA ALA A 470 10.73 20.58 15.09
C ALA A 470 10.28 20.90 16.53
N GLY A 471 9.01 20.62 16.83
CA GLY A 471 8.39 20.88 18.13
C GLY A 471 8.01 22.34 18.39
N ARG A 472 8.21 23.25 17.44
CA ARG A 472 7.71 24.61 17.49
C ARG A 472 6.47 24.79 16.63
N TYR A 473 5.63 25.74 17.02
CA TYR A 473 4.35 26.00 16.38
C TYR A 473 4.12 27.51 16.27
N ILE A 474 3.48 27.91 15.16
CA ILE A 474 2.98 29.28 14.97
C ILE A 474 1.48 29.22 15.24
N ASP A 475 1.01 29.90 16.28
CA ASP A 475 -0.41 29.98 16.60
C ASP A 475 -1.15 30.76 15.52
N LEU A 476 -2.26 30.26 15.06
CA LEU A 476 -3.11 30.92 14.07
C LEU A 476 -4.37 31.48 14.74
N ALA A 477 -4.96 32.48 14.10
CA ALA A 477 -6.24 33.02 14.55
C ALA A 477 -7.33 31.95 14.53
N THR A 478 -8.36 32.10 15.36
CA THR A 478 -9.53 31.21 15.36
C THR A 478 -10.13 31.17 13.95
N PRO A 479 -10.23 29.96 13.33
CA PRO A 479 -10.78 29.86 12.00
C PRO A 479 -12.28 30.06 11.97
N VAL A 480 -12.82 30.37 10.79
CA VAL A 480 -14.25 30.56 10.56
C VAL A 480 -14.79 29.35 9.79
N GLN A 481 -15.79 28.68 10.36
CA GLN A 481 -16.48 27.53 9.73
C GLN A 481 -17.82 27.96 9.15
N ASP A 482 -18.09 27.57 7.90
CA ASP A 482 -19.40 27.61 7.25
C ASP A 482 -19.62 26.32 6.43
N ALA A 483 -20.71 26.22 5.69
CA ALA A 483 -21.00 25.03 4.88
C ALA A 483 -19.99 24.82 3.74
N ALA A 484 -19.29 25.87 3.30
CA ALA A 484 -18.29 25.77 2.23
C ALA A 484 -16.91 25.29 2.75
N GLY A 485 -16.71 25.21 4.07
CA GLY A 485 -15.45 24.73 4.64
C GLY A 485 -15.05 25.44 5.94
N LEU A 486 -13.81 25.15 6.35
CA LEU A 486 -13.13 25.84 7.44
C LEU A 486 -12.08 26.78 6.87
N ARG A 487 -12.30 28.07 7.03
CA ARG A 487 -11.38 29.11 6.56
C ARG A 487 -10.35 29.44 7.63
N VAL A 488 -9.08 29.14 7.33
CA VAL A 488 -7.92 29.39 8.20
C VAL A 488 -7.16 30.59 7.66
N THR A 489 -6.94 31.61 8.51
CA THR A 489 -6.09 32.77 8.17
C THR A 489 -4.63 32.38 8.39
N LEU A 490 -3.78 32.58 7.39
CA LEU A 490 -2.37 32.29 7.38
C LEU A 490 -1.53 33.59 7.31
N PRO A 491 -0.22 33.56 7.62
CA PRO A 491 0.69 34.62 7.27
C PRO A 491 0.61 35.00 5.79
N SER A 492 0.78 36.28 5.46
CA SER A 492 0.67 36.76 4.08
C SER A 492 1.72 36.19 3.13
N ALA A 493 2.86 35.76 3.66
CA ALA A 493 3.91 35.06 2.98
C ALA A 493 4.26 33.77 3.76
N ALA A 494 4.82 32.78 3.09
CA ALA A 494 5.34 31.58 3.74
C ALA A 494 6.40 31.99 4.77
N PRO A 495 6.29 31.59 6.04
CA PRO A 495 7.23 31.98 7.08
C PRO A 495 8.60 31.31 6.94
N PHE A 496 8.67 30.25 6.13
CA PHE A 496 9.86 29.48 5.79
C PHE A 496 9.63 28.73 4.47
N ASP A 497 10.70 28.28 3.84
CA ASP A 497 10.60 27.42 2.64
C ASP A 497 10.44 25.95 3.04
N ALA A 498 9.45 25.28 2.44
CA ALA A 498 9.20 23.84 2.59
C ALA A 498 8.41 23.30 1.41
N GLN A 499 8.57 22.00 1.13
CA GLN A 499 7.85 21.30 0.07
C GLN A 499 6.34 21.16 0.39
N ALA A 500 6.00 21.08 1.67
CA ALA A 500 4.61 21.06 2.15
C ALA A 500 4.52 21.69 3.53
N TYR A 501 3.33 22.20 3.89
CA TYR A 501 3.07 22.95 5.13
C TYR A 501 2.01 22.24 5.95
N VAL A 502 2.22 22.08 7.25
CA VAL A 502 1.38 21.26 8.13
C VAL A 502 0.58 22.14 9.09
N LEU A 503 -0.73 22.08 9.01
CA LEU A 503 -1.63 22.63 10.01
C LEU A 503 -2.01 21.53 11.01
N LYS A 504 -1.94 21.87 12.30
CA LYS A 504 -2.25 21.02 13.44
C LYS A 504 -3.53 21.51 14.12
N PHE A 505 -4.58 20.71 14.05
CA PHE A 505 -5.87 20.96 14.68
C PHE A 505 -5.95 20.16 15.98
N ARG A 506 -6.11 20.82 17.13
CA ARG A 506 -6.20 20.17 18.44
C ARG A 506 -7.63 20.22 18.96
N PHE A 507 -8.13 19.11 19.44
CA PHE A 507 -9.48 18.96 19.99
C PHE A 507 -9.43 18.69 21.49
N SER A 508 -10.44 19.14 22.25
CA SER A 508 -10.55 18.88 23.69
C SER A 508 -11.03 17.46 24.05
N GLY A 509 -11.30 16.66 23.05
CA GLY A 509 -11.70 15.27 23.13
C GLY A 509 -11.26 14.58 21.87
N GLY A 510 -12.00 13.60 21.39
CA GLY A 510 -11.77 13.00 20.07
C GLY A 510 -12.02 14.00 18.94
N ILE A 511 -11.38 13.78 17.78
CA ILE A 511 -11.73 14.43 16.53
C ILE A 511 -13.20 14.08 16.25
N PRO A 512 -14.10 15.07 16.05
CA PRO A 512 -15.50 14.75 15.77
C PRO A 512 -15.66 13.90 14.52
N ALA A 513 -16.70 13.06 14.50
CA ALA A 513 -16.97 12.18 13.38
C ALA A 513 -17.36 12.98 12.13
N LEU A 514 -16.62 12.74 11.06
CA LEU A 514 -16.93 13.29 9.74
C LEU A 514 -18.16 12.59 9.15
N ARG A 515 -19.09 13.35 8.56
CA ARG A 515 -20.13 12.76 7.71
C ARG A 515 -19.52 12.41 6.36
N PRO A 516 -19.63 11.14 5.91
CA PRO A 516 -19.04 10.73 4.64
C PRO A 516 -19.82 11.34 3.45
N GLU A 517 -19.12 11.53 2.34
CA GLU A 517 -19.78 11.96 1.08
C GLU A 517 -20.42 10.79 0.35
N ARG A 518 -19.88 9.59 0.53
CA ARG A 518 -20.32 8.35 -0.14
C ARG A 518 -20.20 7.18 0.84
N GLY A 519 -21.00 6.14 0.62
CA GLY A 519 -20.93 4.94 1.44
C GLY A 519 -21.37 5.16 2.88
N ALA A 520 -20.57 4.70 3.83
CA ALA A 520 -20.84 4.85 5.26
C ALA A 520 -19.55 4.92 6.09
N VAL A 521 -19.65 5.47 7.30
CA VAL A 521 -18.61 5.33 8.33
C VAL A 521 -19.22 4.60 9.52
N VAL A 522 -18.52 3.61 10.04
CA VAL A 522 -18.93 2.77 11.17
C VAL A 522 -17.95 2.87 12.33
N PHE A 523 -18.42 2.70 13.58
CA PHE A 523 -17.63 2.95 14.79
C PHE A 523 -17.88 1.88 15.85
N GLU A 524 -16.83 1.54 16.62
CA GLU A 524 -16.92 0.59 17.72
C GLU A 524 -17.47 1.17 19.04
N ALA A 525 -17.60 2.47 19.15
CA ALA A 525 -18.18 3.10 20.33
C ALA A 525 -19.47 3.86 19.98
N PRO A 526 -20.42 3.97 20.93
CA PRO A 526 -21.60 4.84 20.77
C PRO A 526 -21.18 6.29 20.52
N HIS A 527 -22.10 7.07 19.94
CA HIS A 527 -21.92 8.49 19.63
C HIS A 527 -20.71 8.78 18.75
N TYR A 528 -20.45 7.84 17.80
CA TYR A 528 -19.36 7.94 16.82
C TYR A 528 -17.97 8.01 17.45
N GLY A 529 -17.80 7.40 18.62
CA GLY A 529 -16.56 7.40 19.37
C GLY A 529 -15.49 6.49 18.76
N GLY A 530 -14.23 6.89 18.92
CA GLY A 530 -13.09 6.17 18.38
C GLY A 530 -12.84 6.41 16.88
N PRO A 531 -11.90 5.68 16.30
CA PRO A 531 -11.64 5.74 14.86
C PRO A 531 -12.83 5.24 14.04
N GLY A 532 -13.20 6.00 13.01
CA GLY A 532 -14.22 5.56 12.06
C GLY A 532 -13.62 4.67 10.98
N VAL A 533 -14.30 3.60 10.62
CA VAL A 533 -14.00 2.74 9.47
C VAL A 533 -14.90 3.13 8.30
N VAL A 534 -14.29 3.53 7.19
CA VAL A 534 -15.02 3.93 5.98
C VAL A 534 -15.34 2.68 5.16
N LEU A 535 -16.63 2.53 4.81
CA LEU A 535 -17.12 1.45 3.97
C LEU A 535 -17.71 2.00 2.67
N THR A 536 -17.28 1.46 1.55
CA THR A 536 -17.81 1.78 0.23
C THR A 536 -19.08 0.99 -0.07
N VAL A 537 -19.79 1.32 -1.15
CA VAL A 537 -20.90 0.50 -1.65
C VAL A 537 -20.42 -0.92 -1.92
N GLY A 538 -21.15 -1.90 -1.38
CA GLY A 538 -20.82 -3.32 -1.53
C GLY A 538 -21.20 -4.14 -0.32
N ASP A 539 -20.84 -5.40 -0.40
CA ASP A 539 -20.98 -6.42 0.63
C ASP A 539 -19.69 -6.44 1.47
N HIS A 540 -19.84 -6.42 2.80
CA HIS A 540 -18.73 -6.45 3.76
C HIS A 540 -18.97 -7.59 4.75
N THR A 541 -18.25 -8.69 4.59
CA THR A 541 -18.34 -9.86 5.48
C THR A 541 -17.79 -9.54 6.86
N ALA A 542 -17.97 -10.42 7.83
CA ALA A 542 -17.35 -10.30 9.16
C ALA A 542 -15.84 -10.13 9.05
N GLU A 543 -15.23 -10.90 8.18
CA GLU A 543 -13.80 -10.88 7.93
C GLU A 543 -13.32 -9.57 7.27
N ASP A 544 -14.07 -9.02 6.29
CA ASP A 544 -13.77 -7.73 5.69
C ASP A 544 -13.79 -6.60 6.73
N LEU A 545 -14.74 -6.65 7.67
CA LEU A 545 -14.86 -5.67 8.75
C LEU A 545 -13.70 -5.79 9.75
N GLU A 546 -13.29 -7.02 10.09
CA GLU A 546 -12.13 -7.26 10.95
C GLU A 546 -10.83 -6.78 10.28
N ARG A 547 -10.64 -7.05 8.99
CA ARG A 547 -9.51 -6.52 8.20
C ARG A 547 -9.50 -5.00 8.13
N ALA A 548 -10.68 -4.40 8.07
CA ALA A 548 -10.82 -2.94 8.10
C ALA A 548 -10.56 -2.33 9.50
N GLY A 549 -10.35 -3.15 10.52
CA GLY A 549 -9.98 -2.73 11.87
C GLY A 549 -11.14 -2.70 12.88
N LEU A 550 -12.30 -3.27 12.55
CA LEU A 550 -13.42 -3.44 13.49
C LEU A 550 -13.31 -4.79 14.21
N ARG A 551 -13.58 -4.79 15.51
CA ARG A 551 -13.75 -6.06 16.24
C ARG A 551 -15.03 -6.74 15.81
N ARG A 552 -15.01 -8.06 15.73
CA ARG A 552 -16.20 -8.84 15.45
C ARG A 552 -17.30 -8.52 16.47
N ARG A 553 -18.49 -8.19 16.00
CA ARG A 553 -19.61 -7.71 16.83
C ARG A 553 -19.32 -6.42 17.62
N GLY A 554 -18.32 -5.65 17.20
CA GLY A 554 -17.95 -4.42 17.89
C GLY A 554 -18.61 -3.16 17.36
N LEU A 555 -19.61 -3.26 16.49
CA LEU A 555 -20.28 -2.10 15.88
C LEU A 555 -21.30 -1.48 16.83
N SER A 556 -21.07 -0.24 17.24
CA SER A 556 -21.94 0.48 18.21
C SER A 556 -22.58 1.77 17.66
N SER A 557 -22.07 2.34 16.57
CA SER A 557 -22.70 3.48 15.89
C SER A 557 -22.25 3.56 14.42
N LEU A 558 -23.06 4.23 13.58
CA LEU A 558 -22.77 4.37 12.15
C LEU A 558 -23.39 5.65 11.55
N ARG A 559 -22.79 6.10 10.44
CA ARG A 559 -23.23 7.26 9.64
C ARG A 559 -23.26 6.90 8.15
N PRO A 560 -24.41 6.64 7.54
CA PRO A 560 -24.52 6.55 6.08
C PRO A 560 -24.30 7.94 5.46
N ALA A 561 -23.72 7.99 4.28
CA ALA A 561 -23.75 9.19 3.46
C ALA A 561 -25.18 9.50 2.99
N PRO A 562 -25.51 10.78 2.68
CA PRO A 562 -26.77 11.11 2.04
C PRO A 562 -27.00 10.29 0.75
N GLY A 563 -28.18 9.71 0.59
CA GLY A 563 -28.50 8.84 -0.54
C GLY A 563 -28.03 7.39 -0.42
N TYR A 564 -27.40 7.03 0.71
CA TYR A 564 -26.96 5.67 0.99
C TYR A 564 -27.65 5.09 2.21
N GLN A 565 -27.64 3.77 2.33
CA GLN A 565 -28.13 3.03 3.50
C GLN A 565 -27.15 1.93 3.87
N VAL A 566 -27.20 1.52 5.13
CA VAL A 566 -26.46 0.37 5.66
C VAL A 566 -27.48 -0.69 6.08
N VAL A 567 -27.28 -1.92 5.64
CA VAL A 567 -28.05 -3.07 6.11
C VAL A 567 -27.09 -3.97 6.90
N GLY A 568 -27.29 -4.05 8.21
CA GLY A 568 -26.53 -4.92 9.11
C GLY A 568 -27.19 -6.28 9.27
N TYR A 569 -26.39 -7.33 9.45
CA TYR A 569 -26.83 -8.70 9.64
C TYR A 569 -26.18 -9.35 10.86
N SER A 570 -26.91 -10.24 11.53
CA SER A 570 -26.38 -10.96 12.70
C SER A 570 -25.55 -12.18 12.35
N GLY A 571 -25.53 -12.62 11.11
CA GLY A 571 -24.71 -13.70 10.57
C GLY A 571 -23.58 -13.16 9.71
N ASP A 572 -22.50 -13.91 9.61
CA ASP A 572 -21.24 -13.49 8.98
C ASP A 572 -21.39 -13.24 7.47
N ASP A 573 -22.31 -13.96 6.80
CA ASP A 573 -22.52 -13.94 5.36
C ASP A 573 -23.88 -13.35 4.99
N PHE A 574 -24.26 -12.22 5.59
CA PHE A 574 -25.52 -11.52 5.31
C PHE A 574 -26.76 -12.35 5.61
N THR A 575 -26.68 -13.17 6.67
CA THR A 575 -27.76 -14.05 7.14
C THR A 575 -28.29 -13.62 8.51
N GLY A 576 -29.36 -14.26 8.97
CA GLY A 576 -29.95 -14.02 10.28
C GLY A 576 -30.82 -12.76 10.34
N ALA A 577 -30.90 -12.14 11.51
CA ALA A 577 -31.65 -10.90 11.72
C ALA A 577 -30.96 -9.75 10.98
N SER A 578 -31.75 -8.82 10.41
CA SER A 578 -31.23 -7.67 9.68
C SER A 578 -31.83 -6.34 10.18
N TRP A 579 -31.03 -5.28 10.06
CA TRP A 579 -31.40 -3.90 10.44
C TRP A 579 -30.97 -2.95 9.32
N THR A 580 -31.92 -2.09 8.89
CA THR A 580 -31.63 -1.09 7.85
C THR A 580 -31.50 0.31 8.46
N PHE A 581 -30.42 0.98 8.17
CA PHE A 581 -30.10 2.32 8.64
C PHE A 581 -29.99 3.27 7.44
N THR A 582 -30.91 4.22 7.36
CA THR A 582 -30.99 5.23 6.29
C THR A 582 -30.54 6.62 6.75
N ALA A 583 -30.19 6.75 8.02
CA ALA A 583 -29.73 7.98 8.66
C ALA A 583 -28.69 7.68 9.74
N ASP A 584 -28.05 8.74 10.25
CA ASP A 584 -27.13 8.68 11.36
C ASP A 584 -27.72 7.90 12.54
N SER A 585 -27.00 6.92 13.04
CA SER A 585 -27.39 6.06 14.17
C SER A 585 -26.29 6.14 15.24
N PRO A 586 -26.42 7.09 16.19
CA PRO A 586 -25.41 7.36 17.19
C PRO A 586 -25.29 6.25 18.25
N ASP A 587 -26.30 5.42 18.39
CA ASP A 587 -26.34 4.39 19.42
C ASP A 587 -27.16 3.19 18.93
N LEU A 588 -26.50 2.06 18.75
CA LEU A 588 -27.12 0.82 18.27
C LEU A 588 -27.58 -0.11 19.40
N ARG A 589 -27.42 0.27 20.68
CA ARG A 589 -27.75 -0.59 21.84
C ARG A 589 -29.18 -1.09 21.85
N LEU A 590 -30.11 -0.34 21.31
CA LEU A 590 -31.51 -0.75 21.22
C LEU A 590 -31.85 -1.54 19.94
N THR A 591 -30.97 -1.55 18.95
CA THR A 591 -31.22 -2.14 17.62
C THR A 591 -30.27 -3.28 17.28
N GLY A 592 -28.98 -3.00 17.13
CA GLY A 592 -28.03 -3.94 16.60
C GLY A 592 -26.66 -3.96 17.25
N ASP A 593 -26.49 -3.28 18.40
CA ASP A 593 -25.23 -3.23 19.15
C ASP A 593 -24.71 -4.63 19.49
N ASP A 594 -23.45 -4.89 19.21
CA ASP A 594 -22.77 -6.18 19.43
C ASP A 594 -23.45 -7.40 18.77
N LYS A 595 -24.38 -7.18 17.82
CA LYS A 595 -25.10 -8.25 17.11
C LYS A 595 -24.76 -8.29 15.62
N ILE A 596 -24.39 -7.16 15.06
CA ILE A 596 -24.07 -7.05 13.64
C ILE A 596 -22.68 -7.62 13.39
N THR A 597 -22.59 -8.58 12.47
CA THR A 597 -21.34 -9.24 12.08
C THR A 597 -20.98 -8.99 10.63
N SER A 598 -21.95 -8.75 9.74
CA SER A 598 -21.71 -8.36 8.35
C SER A 598 -22.61 -7.19 7.95
N LEU A 599 -22.19 -6.43 6.95
CA LEU A 599 -22.87 -5.22 6.49
C LEU A 599 -23.00 -5.19 4.97
N ARG A 600 -24.07 -4.60 4.48
CA ARG A 600 -24.20 -4.14 3.09
C ARG A 600 -24.35 -2.64 3.07
N VAL A 601 -23.48 -1.96 2.36
CA VAL A 601 -23.62 -0.53 2.06
C VAL A 601 -24.25 -0.41 0.68
N GLN A 602 -25.42 0.25 0.59
CA GLN A 602 -26.23 0.28 -0.60
C GLN A 602 -26.72 1.69 -0.89
N PHE A 603 -27.08 1.96 -2.15
CA PHE A 603 -27.85 3.16 -2.48
C PHE A 603 -29.24 3.08 -1.86
N GLN A 604 -29.77 4.21 -1.36
CA GLN A 604 -31.17 4.26 -0.91
C GLN A 604 -32.10 4.12 -2.12
N PRO A 605 -33.10 3.21 -2.10
CA PRO A 605 -33.98 2.97 -3.24
C PRO A 605 -34.81 4.20 -3.67
N SER A 606 -35.02 5.16 -2.76
CA SER A 606 -35.75 6.41 -3.03
C SER A 606 -34.85 7.54 -3.56
N ALA A 607 -33.54 7.40 -3.46
CA ALA A 607 -32.62 8.45 -3.87
C ALA A 607 -32.44 8.47 -5.39
N HIS A 608 -32.36 9.68 -5.96
CA HIS A 608 -32.05 9.87 -7.38
C HIS A 608 -30.62 10.35 -7.54
N PHE A 609 -29.96 9.82 -8.53
CA PHE A 609 -28.57 10.13 -8.85
C PHE A 609 -28.46 10.56 -10.30
N ARG A 610 -27.57 11.51 -10.55
CA ARG A 610 -26.95 11.71 -11.84
C ARG A 610 -25.81 10.69 -11.96
N ILE A 611 -25.85 9.82 -12.95
CA ILE A 611 -24.79 8.86 -13.28
C ILE A 611 -23.98 9.43 -14.42
N THR A 612 -22.72 9.81 -14.19
CA THR A 612 -21.91 10.56 -15.14
C THR A 612 -20.68 9.76 -15.54
N ASN A 613 -20.39 9.65 -16.84
CA ASN A 613 -19.17 9.00 -17.32
C ASN A 613 -17.92 9.82 -16.95
N VAL A 614 -16.85 9.12 -16.56
CA VAL A 614 -15.63 9.77 -16.07
C VAL A 614 -14.86 10.47 -17.18
N THR A 615 -14.90 9.96 -18.42
CA THR A 615 -14.09 10.49 -19.55
C THR A 615 -14.69 11.74 -20.16
N ASP A 616 -15.98 11.73 -20.50
CA ASP A 616 -16.62 12.81 -21.26
C ASP A 616 -17.53 13.70 -20.43
N GLN A 617 -17.78 13.32 -19.16
CA GLN A 617 -18.64 14.03 -18.21
C GLN A 617 -20.11 14.10 -18.63
N LEU A 618 -20.53 13.25 -19.56
CA LEU A 618 -21.93 13.12 -19.98
C LEU A 618 -22.71 12.25 -18.99
N ALA A 619 -23.97 12.59 -18.77
CA ALA A 619 -24.87 11.84 -17.91
C ALA A 619 -25.52 10.68 -18.68
N LEU A 620 -25.73 9.55 -18.03
CA LEU A 620 -26.51 8.43 -18.54
C LEU A 620 -27.96 8.89 -18.79
N ASP A 621 -28.47 8.67 -20.01
CA ASP A 621 -29.74 9.18 -20.51
C ASP A 621 -30.69 8.04 -20.88
N GLY A 622 -31.88 8.05 -20.26
CA GLY A 622 -33.00 7.15 -20.59
C GLY A 622 -33.93 7.68 -21.69
N GLY A 623 -33.66 8.87 -22.24
CA GLY A 623 -34.36 9.39 -23.42
C GLY A 623 -35.84 9.80 -23.24
N GLY A 624 -36.31 10.10 -22.03
CA GLY A 624 -37.64 10.63 -21.80
C GLY A 624 -38.77 9.63 -22.13
N ASP A 625 -39.72 10.04 -22.95
CA ASP A 625 -40.87 9.18 -23.36
C ASP A 625 -40.46 8.33 -24.57
N VAL A 626 -39.93 7.16 -24.31
CA VAL A 626 -39.45 6.20 -25.30
C VAL A 626 -40.03 4.81 -25.06
N ALA A 627 -40.05 3.97 -26.09
CA ALA A 627 -40.51 2.58 -25.98
C ALA A 627 -39.47 1.66 -25.32
N ALA A 628 -39.91 0.56 -24.76
CA ALA A 628 -39.03 -0.52 -24.33
C ALA A 628 -38.18 -1.05 -25.51
N GLY A 629 -36.89 -1.30 -25.29
CA GLY A 629 -35.92 -1.65 -26.31
C GLY A 629 -35.18 -0.45 -26.90
N SER A 630 -35.51 0.78 -26.48
CA SER A 630 -34.75 1.97 -26.88
C SER A 630 -33.34 1.98 -26.29
N ASP A 631 -32.38 2.50 -27.05
CA ASP A 631 -30.98 2.57 -26.66
C ASP A 631 -30.79 3.53 -25.48
N LEU A 632 -29.99 3.14 -24.52
CA LEU A 632 -29.41 4.05 -23.53
C LEU A 632 -28.39 4.96 -24.23
N LYS A 633 -28.38 6.23 -23.84
CA LYS A 633 -27.51 7.25 -24.41
C LYS A 633 -26.74 7.97 -23.31
N GLN A 634 -25.90 8.88 -23.72
CA GLN A 634 -25.25 9.86 -22.85
C GLN A 634 -25.62 11.26 -23.30
N TRP A 635 -25.92 12.15 -22.36
CA TRP A 635 -26.34 13.51 -22.67
C TRP A 635 -25.70 14.55 -21.75
N THR A 636 -25.55 15.77 -22.27
CA THR A 636 -25.16 16.89 -21.41
C THR A 636 -26.17 17.09 -20.30
N TRP A 637 -25.72 17.19 -19.06
CA TRP A 637 -26.59 17.37 -17.92
C TRP A 637 -27.33 18.70 -17.98
N ASP A 638 -28.65 18.65 -17.90
CA ASP A 638 -29.56 19.80 -17.86
C ASP A 638 -30.61 19.75 -16.74
N GLY A 639 -30.54 18.74 -15.87
CA GLY A 639 -31.47 18.52 -14.77
C GLY A 639 -32.76 17.77 -15.15
N SER A 640 -32.92 17.36 -16.40
CA SER A 640 -34.13 16.64 -16.86
C SER A 640 -34.28 15.28 -16.20
N PRO A 641 -35.53 14.81 -15.94
CA PRO A 641 -35.79 13.51 -15.27
C PRO A 641 -35.20 12.29 -15.99
N ASN A 642 -35.08 12.33 -17.33
CA ASN A 642 -34.49 11.24 -18.12
C ASN A 642 -32.97 11.04 -17.88
N LEU A 643 -32.30 12.03 -17.28
CA LEU A 643 -30.89 11.95 -16.87
C LEU A 643 -30.75 11.54 -15.38
N GLN A 644 -31.83 11.22 -14.71
CA GLN A 644 -31.87 10.89 -13.28
C GLN A 644 -32.27 9.44 -13.06
N TRP A 645 -31.52 8.77 -12.19
CA TRP A 645 -31.63 7.33 -11.98
C TRP A 645 -31.71 6.95 -10.51
N GLN A 646 -32.47 5.92 -10.20
CA GLN A 646 -32.42 5.23 -8.91
C GLN A 646 -31.63 3.94 -9.06
N ALA A 647 -30.79 3.61 -8.08
CA ALA A 647 -30.07 2.35 -7.99
C ALA A 647 -30.69 1.49 -6.89
N GLY A 648 -31.68 0.67 -7.27
CA GLY A 648 -32.42 -0.18 -6.34
C GLY A 648 -31.78 -1.56 -6.18
N ALA A 649 -31.38 -1.93 -4.96
CA ALA A 649 -30.85 -3.26 -4.67
C ALA A 649 -31.91 -4.35 -4.91
N VAL A 650 -31.53 -5.44 -5.57
CA VAL A 650 -32.40 -6.59 -5.89
C VAL A 650 -31.95 -7.88 -5.21
N GLY A 651 -30.96 -7.81 -4.32
CA GLY A 651 -30.36 -8.93 -3.59
C GLY A 651 -29.11 -9.48 -4.28
N GLY A 652 -28.30 -10.23 -3.52
CA GLY A 652 -27.06 -10.87 -4.03
C GLY A 652 -26.01 -9.89 -4.57
N GLY A 653 -25.97 -8.65 -4.06
CA GLY A 653 -25.02 -7.63 -4.55
C GLY A 653 -25.44 -6.95 -5.85
N TYR A 654 -26.61 -7.27 -6.39
CA TYR A 654 -27.10 -6.71 -7.65
C TYR A 654 -28.07 -5.54 -7.46
N TYR A 655 -28.10 -4.66 -8.46
CA TYR A 655 -28.94 -3.46 -8.55
C TYR A 655 -29.71 -3.44 -9.86
N LYS A 656 -30.89 -2.83 -9.83
CA LYS A 656 -31.57 -2.31 -11.03
C LYS A 656 -31.38 -0.80 -11.09
N LEU A 657 -31.08 -0.27 -12.26
CA LEU A 657 -31.01 1.17 -12.51
C LEU A 657 -32.31 1.64 -13.13
N VAL A 658 -33.13 2.38 -12.39
CA VAL A 658 -34.47 2.81 -12.80
C VAL A 658 -34.42 4.26 -13.25
N ASN A 659 -34.86 4.54 -14.47
CA ASN A 659 -34.93 5.91 -14.98
C ASN A 659 -36.13 6.66 -14.37
N ARG A 660 -35.90 7.90 -13.94
CA ARG A 660 -36.90 8.71 -13.27
C ARG A 660 -38.06 9.16 -14.21
N ALA A 661 -37.78 9.41 -15.51
CA ALA A 661 -38.78 9.93 -16.45
C ALA A 661 -39.79 8.88 -16.85
N ASN A 662 -39.36 7.66 -17.15
CA ASN A 662 -40.21 6.63 -17.76
C ASN A 662 -40.38 5.36 -16.90
N GLY A 663 -39.63 5.24 -15.80
CA GLY A 663 -39.69 4.07 -14.91
C GLY A 663 -39.10 2.77 -15.47
N MET A 664 -38.53 2.81 -16.68
CA MET A 664 -37.84 1.67 -17.25
C MET A 664 -36.46 1.48 -16.62
N VAL A 665 -35.90 0.29 -16.75
CA VAL A 665 -34.60 -0.07 -16.19
C VAL A 665 -33.56 -0.23 -17.29
N ALA A 666 -32.30 0.04 -16.95
CA ALA A 666 -31.17 -0.31 -17.81
C ALA A 666 -31.11 -1.82 -18.03
N ASP A 667 -30.92 -2.26 -19.26
CA ASP A 667 -30.99 -3.64 -19.72
C ASP A 667 -29.77 -3.94 -20.62
N GLY A 668 -29.05 -5.04 -20.30
CA GLY A 668 -27.94 -5.55 -21.09
C GLY A 668 -28.37 -6.15 -22.41
N TRP A 669 -29.68 -6.41 -22.58
CA TRP A 669 -30.32 -6.90 -23.81
C TRP A 669 -29.70 -8.19 -24.38
N GLY A 670 -29.26 -9.11 -23.53
CA GLY A 670 -28.61 -10.37 -23.94
C GLY A 670 -27.24 -10.18 -24.62
N ALA A 671 -26.57 -9.05 -24.35
CA ALA A 671 -25.23 -8.79 -24.88
C ALA A 671 -24.26 -9.90 -24.47
N VAL A 672 -23.42 -10.34 -25.44
CA VAL A 672 -22.41 -11.40 -25.23
C VAL A 672 -21.02 -10.98 -25.75
N SER A 673 -20.88 -9.76 -26.28
CA SER A 673 -19.63 -9.27 -26.85
C SER A 673 -19.46 -7.77 -26.68
N ASP A 674 -18.22 -7.33 -26.71
CA ASP A 674 -17.82 -5.94 -26.68
C ASP A 674 -18.47 -5.14 -27.80
N GLY A 675 -18.87 -3.90 -27.49
CA GLY A 675 -19.53 -2.98 -28.42
C GLY A 675 -21.05 -3.14 -28.51
N ALA A 676 -21.63 -4.10 -27.80
CA ALA A 676 -23.09 -4.27 -27.76
C ALA A 676 -23.77 -3.06 -27.11
N THR A 677 -24.91 -2.62 -27.66
CA THR A 677 -25.67 -1.49 -27.15
C THR A 677 -26.41 -1.85 -25.86
N ALA A 678 -26.26 -1.03 -24.81
CA ALA A 678 -27.11 -1.08 -23.65
C ALA A 678 -28.46 -0.42 -23.96
N ARG A 679 -29.57 -1.03 -23.50
CA ARG A 679 -30.94 -0.57 -23.76
C ARG A 679 -31.71 -0.36 -22.48
N GLN A 680 -32.99 -0.04 -22.60
CA GLN A 680 -33.88 0.03 -21.45
C GLN A 680 -35.16 -0.75 -21.70
N ALA A 681 -35.72 -1.31 -20.65
CA ALA A 681 -36.93 -2.12 -20.71
C ALA A 681 -37.79 -2.00 -19.45
N VAL A 682 -39.01 -2.47 -19.52
CA VAL A 682 -39.85 -2.64 -18.34
C VAL A 682 -39.20 -3.72 -17.45
N TRP A 683 -39.12 -3.45 -16.15
CA TRP A 683 -38.58 -4.40 -15.19
C TRP A 683 -39.32 -5.74 -15.20
N ASN A 684 -38.59 -6.82 -15.46
CA ASN A 684 -39.11 -8.19 -15.49
C ASN A 684 -38.40 -9.14 -14.50
N GLY A 685 -37.40 -8.65 -13.77
CA GLY A 685 -36.58 -9.43 -12.83
C GLY A 685 -35.51 -10.31 -13.48
N GLY A 686 -35.34 -10.25 -14.79
CA GLY A 686 -34.35 -11.02 -15.52
C GLY A 686 -32.90 -10.56 -15.19
N PRO A 687 -31.90 -11.44 -15.33
CA PRO A 687 -30.51 -11.12 -15.01
C PRO A 687 -29.92 -10.05 -15.94
N ASP A 688 -30.43 -9.87 -17.17
CA ASP A 688 -29.99 -8.80 -18.08
C ASP A 688 -30.28 -7.39 -17.56
N GLN A 689 -31.24 -7.26 -16.64
CA GLN A 689 -31.66 -6.01 -16.00
C GLN A 689 -30.99 -5.78 -14.64
N GLN A 690 -30.06 -6.66 -14.27
CA GLN A 690 -29.39 -6.64 -12.99
C GLN A 690 -27.88 -6.32 -13.18
N TRP A 691 -27.38 -5.44 -12.35
CA TRP A 691 -26.03 -4.90 -12.48
C TRP A 691 -25.29 -4.95 -11.16
N THR A 692 -24.01 -5.30 -11.17
CA THR A 692 -23.11 -5.01 -10.04
C THR A 692 -22.55 -3.60 -10.17
N ILE A 693 -22.43 -2.90 -9.06
CA ILE A 693 -21.84 -1.55 -9.00
C ILE A 693 -20.61 -1.66 -8.11
N THR A 694 -19.43 -1.73 -8.73
CA THR A 694 -18.16 -1.97 -8.04
C THR A 694 -17.36 -0.69 -7.92
N HIS A 695 -16.99 -0.31 -6.70
CA HIS A 695 -16.13 0.85 -6.45
C HIS A 695 -14.72 0.64 -7.04
N ARG A 696 -14.19 1.66 -7.71
CA ARG A 696 -12.90 1.66 -8.40
C ARG A 696 -11.94 2.74 -7.89
N GLY A 697 -12.23 3.27 -6.70
CA GLY A 697 -11.51 4.38 -6.10
C GLY A 697 -12.00 5.76 -6.54
N ASP A 698 -11.75 6.78 -5.74
CA ASP A 698 -12.04 8.20 -6.00
C ASP A 698 -13.51 8.46 -6.42
N GLY A 699 -14.44 7.67 -5.85
CA GLY A 699 -15.88 7.78 -6.14
C GLY A 699 -16.28 7.35 -7.54
N ARG A 700 -15.45 6.57 -8.21
CA ARG A 700 -15.70 5.99 -9.53
C ARG A 700 -16.19 4.55 -9.37
N TYR A 701 -17.07 4.13 -10.25
CA TYR A 701 -17.68 2.80 -10.23
C TYR A 701 -17.70 2.19 -11.63
N SER A 702 -17.46 0.90 -11.73
CA SER A 702 -17.85 0.12 -12.91
C SER A 702 -19.23 -0.47 -12.68
N ILE A 703 -20.06 -0.53 -13.72
CA ILE A 703 -21.44 -1.02 -13.68
C ILE A 703 -21.50 -2.23 -14.63
N ALA A 704 -21.40 -3.45 -14.07
CA ALA A 704 -21.32 -4.70 -14.84
C ALA A 704 -22.65 -5.43 -14.90
N ASN A 705 -23.03 -5.89 -16.08
CA ASN A 705 -24.23 -6.68 -16.29
C ASN A 705 -24.10 -8.08 -15.70
N ARG A 706 -25.16 -8.56 -15.03
CA ARG A 706 -25.16 -9.88 -14.38
C ARG A 706 -25.04 -11.06 -15.36
N THR A 707 -25.61 -10.93 -16.55
CA THR A 707 -25.59 -12.01 -17.56
C THR A 707 -24.24 -12.10 -18.26
N SER A 708 -23.71 -10.97 -18.74
CA SER A 708 -22.54 -10.94 -19.61
C SER A 708 -21.22 -10.66 -18.86
N GLY A 709 -21.28 -10.04 -17.67
CA GLY A 709 -20.12 -9.49 -17.00
C GLY A 709 -19.55 -8.21 -17.66
N LEU A 710 -20.08 -7.81 -18.83
CA LEU A 710 -19.65 -6.58 -19.51
C LEU A 710 -20.10 -5.35 -18.73
N VAL A 711 -19.25 -4.31 -18.71
CA VAL A 711 -19.55 -3.05 -18.03
C VAL A 711 -20.13 -2.01 -18.99
N LEU A 712 -20.93 -1.08 -18.45
CA LEU A 712 -21.39 0.09 -19.23
C LEU A 712 -20.21 0.91 -19.70
N ASP A 713 -20.15 1.19 -20.99
CA ASP A 713 -19.12 1.93 -21.69
C ASP A 713 -19.65 3.23 -22.28
N GLY A 714 -19.02 4.35 -21.91
CA GLY A 714 -19.27 5.66 -22.48
C GLY A 714 -18.62 5.90 -23.85
N GLY A 715 -17.75 4.99 -24.32
CA GLY A 715 -17.15 5.09 -25.67
C GLY A 715 -16.05 6.15 -25.83
N GLY A 716 -15.43 6.58 -24.73
CA GLY A 716 -14.37 7.60 -24.76
C GLY A 716 -14.94 9.03 -24.82
N LYS A 717 -14.26 9.92 -25.53
CA LYS A 717 -14.76 11.30 -25.76
C LYS A 717 -15.76 11.30 -26.91
N VAL A 718 -17.03 11.29 -26.58
CA VAL A 718 -18.14 11.25 -27.53
C VAL A 718 -19.04 12.50 -27.43
N PRO A 719 -19.77 12.88 -28.47
CA PRO A 719 -20.74 13.98 -28.40
C PRO A 719 -21.99 13.58 -27.59
N SER A 720 -22.68 14.57 -27.06
CA SER A 720 -24.00 14.42 -26.44
C SER A 720 -24.97 13.73 -27.41
N GLY A 721 -25.73 12.75 -26.94
CA GLY A 721 -26.62 11.91 -27.75
C GLY A 721 -26.01 10.58 -28.19
N SER A 722 -24.75 10.31 -27.88
CA SER A 722 -24.09 9.06 -28.21
C SER A 722 -24.67 7.88 -27.43
N VAL A 723 -24.72 6.72 -28.08
CA VAL A 723 -25.24 5.48 -27.51
C VAL A 723 -24.27 4.90 -26.49
N THR A 724 -24.76 4.51 -25.33
CA THR A 724 -24.01 3.78 -24.31
C THR A 724 -23.88 2.31 -24.72
N LYS A 725 -22.66 1.78 -24.64
CA LYS A 725 -22.33 0.41 -25.01
C LYS A 725 -22.00 -0.44 -23.79
N GLN A 726 -21.64 -1.69 -24.03
CA GLN A 726 -21.12 -2.61 -23.04
C GLN A 726 -19.77 -3.13 -23.52
N TRP A 727 -18.79 -3.24 -22.60
CA TRP A 727 -17.42 -3.62 -22.93
C TRP A 727 -16.78 -4.44 -21.80
N THR A 728 -15.77 -5.24 -22.13
CA THR A 728 -14.93 -5.91 -21.13
C THR A 728 -14.16 -4.86 -20.31
N TYR A 729 -14.19 -4.95 -18.99
CA TYR A 729 -13.51 -3.98 -18.13
C TYR A 729 -11.99 -4.13 -18.23
N ASP A 730 -11.30 -3.05 -18.59
CA ASP A 730 -9.83 -2.98 -18.75
C ASP A 730 -9.18 -1.88 -17.90
N GLY A 731 -9.95 -1.23 -17.01
CA GLY A 731 -9.46 -0.12 -16.19
C GLY A 731 -9.57 1.27 -16.82
N SER A 732 -10.02 1.38 -18.07
CA SER A 732 -10.18 2.65 -18.78
C SER A 732 -11.29 3.50 -18.17
N THR A 733 -11.12 4.83 -18.18
CA THR A 733 -12.06 5.77 -17.55
C THR A 733 -13.42 5.89 -18.25
N ASN A 734 -13.51 5.54 -19.54
CA ASN A 734 -14.80 5.45 -20.26
C ASN A 734 -15.70 4.31 -19.76
N LEU A 735 -15.10 3.31 -19.06
CA LEU A 735 -15.81 2.20 -18.40
C LEU A 735 -16.17 2.50 -16.95
N MET A 736 -15.92 3.73 -16.50
CA MET A 736 -16.16 4.17 -15.13
C MET A 736 -17.18 5.31 -15.08
N TRP A 737 -17.99 5.29 -14.01
CA TRP A 737 -19.10 6.23 -13.80
C TRP A 737 -19.06 6.78 -12.38
N THR A 738 -19.55 7.99 -12.20
CA THR A 738 -19.75 8.60 -10.88
C THR A 738 -21.25 8.73 -10.57
N PHE A 739 -21.61 8.63 -9.29
CA PHE A 739 -22.97 8.83 -8.81
C PHE A 739 -23.03 10.12 -8.00
N THR A 740 -23.77 11.10 -8.46
CA THR A 740 -24.01 12.37 -7.76
C THR A 740 -25.45 12.40 -7.27
N LEU A 741 -25.69 12.50 -5.97
CA LEU A 741 -27.02 12.63 -5.36
C LEU A 741 -27.69 13.93 -5.83
N LEU A 742 -29.03 13.87 -6.07
CA LEU A 742 -29.83 14.99 -6.56
C LEU A 742 -30.83 15.49 -5.51
#